data_100cf7051bbdc553a2ee5bf6b2054118
#
_entry.id   100cf7051bbdc553a2ee5bf6b2054118
#
_cell.length_a   1.000
_cell.length_b   1.000
_cell.length_c   1.000
_cell.angle_alpha   90.00
_cell.angle_beta   90.00
_cell.angle_gamma   90.00
#
_symmetry.space_group_name_H-M   'P 1'
#
loop_
_entity.id
_entity.type
_entity.pdbx_description
1 polymer ?
#
loop_
_entity_poly.entity_id
_entity_poly.type
_entity_poly.pdbx_seq_one_letter_code
_entity_poly.pdbx_strand_id
1 'polypeptide(L)'
;MLRWLKKQSARLQAHRKLRQDEAHELLTARYQIFRSLLASNNRAIDCLTEITIHLRLQGDQAGLARLTERLIEETAEMTARLEHLTGGRYRALRGVQHNLAATIREKLKPLARSEAVPFSLPLTGLVPEHRALTGNKAASLADLKQKGFRVPDGFVVTLAGCRFFLEHQGLSLQLVHLLAAHGAGTDKAIPPETAHRVQELIRQAPLPPALAEEILARARPFFQAGKALAVRSSSISEDGERHSFAGQFSSVLNVRDEAGFLKGFTEVVASNFNVRSLAYRLHAGLDPLSFEMAVLCLEMVEARAAGILLSRSPQEPESGMMLISAVPGLGEAAVSGSVATDLYLVGRDGAVDWQRSTIADKERLLVGAPEGGVRWQEIAPEERRTPVLNEEELRRLAEWGKALEEREGIAQDIEWAVDQEGQAIILQVRPLTTMGVQSGEEWQGKTPPLAQGIMASGGRATGRVLLVKGRRDLEKLPREPVVLVMHQSFVEAANLLGMVAAVLVDLGSPADHLACVAREQETPLICGLTDAGHRLSAGQWLTVDGSHGRVYAATDEEISAAQEAWQNGAPPASPVLASLPPLYQELRELVTALHLTDAYGPTFSIMECKSLHDIVRFVHEKAVLSMFEAGDEILEGDLGAVHAIDSPVPFFVSVIDMGGGLALSGPKKRRIPPEMVISRPFQALWRGITTPGLHWGPPPGGTPMGSVMSSFLTDQKSERPIGMPNYCLVSRDYCNMNARMDFHFIMIDTLCSPEARSNHIRFRFKGGGTSLERRRRRALCIGEIFEHYGFLVDVKEDLVNASLQGAAREAIEEKLVVVGRILGFTRLLDAAMGEDRLIGQVARAFITGDYGLSSIFSPP
;
A
#
# COMPACT_ATOMS: atom_id res chain seq x y z
N MET A 1 20.16 54.26 45.74
CA MET A 1 20.45 52.82 45.72
C MET A 1 19.20 52.02 45.33
N LEU A 2 18.04 52.10 45.97
CA LEU A 2 16.81 51.37 45.61
C LEU A 2 16.29 51.63 44.17
N ARG A 3 16.32 52.86 43.65
CA ARG A 3 15.94 53.15 42.23
C ARG A 3 16.89 52.56 41.22
N TRP A 4 18.18 52.50 41.53
CA TRP A 4 19.19 51.89 40.65
C TRP A 4 19.06 50.37 40.63
N LEU A 5 18.85 49.70 41.76
CA LEU A 5 18.59 48.26 41.86
C LEU A 5 17.30 47.89 41.13
N LYS A 6 16.23 48.67 41.24
CA LYS A 6 14.99 48.47 40.48
C LYS A 6 15.23 48.60 38.95
N LYS A 7 16.07 49.55 38.52
CA LYS A 7 16.40 49.77 37.11
C LYS A 7 17.29 48.65 36.55
N GLN A 8 18.23 48.12 37.32
CA GLN A 8 19.05 46.97 37.01
C GLN A 8 18.20 45.67 36.92
N SER A 9 17.33 45.45 37.91
CA SER A 9 16.40 44.33 37.94
C SER A 9 15.45 44.37 36.73
N ALA A 10 14.92 45.51 36.34
CA ALA A 10 14.07 45.67 35.16
C ALA A 10 14.81 45.40 33.85
N ARG A 11 16.10 45.84 33.76
CA ARG A 11 16.96 45.50 32.58
C ARG A 11 17.26 44.01 32.47
N LEU A 12 17.60 43.36 33.59
CA LEU A 12 17.83 41.92 33.64
C LEU A 12 16.57 41.13 33.28
N GLN A 13 15.41 41.59 33.79
CA GLN A 13 14.13 40.97 33.42
C GLN A 13 13.77 41.15 31.93
N ALA A 14 14.05 42.33 31.37
CA ALA A 14 13.84 42.60 29.95
C ALA A 14 14.77 41.73 29.06
N HIS A 15 16.05 41.60 29.41
CA HIS A 15 16.97 40.72 28.72
C HIS A 15 16.60 39.24 28.84
N ARG A 16 16.15 38.80 30.00
CA ARG A 16 15.67 37.43 30.22
C ARG A 16 14.41 37.14 29.39
N LYS A 17 13.48 38.09 29.34
CA LYS A 17 12.27 37.99 28.51
C LYS A 17 12.60 37.93 27.04
N LEU A 18 13.52 38.75 26.53
CA LEU A 18 13.95 38.76 25.14
C LEU A 18 14.53 37.39 24.76
N ARG A 19 15.44 36.82 25.56
CA ARG A 19 16.01 35.49 25.36
C ARG A 19 14.93 34.39 25.39
N GLN A 20 13.89 34.51 26.24
CA GLN A 20 12.80 33.55 26.30
C GLN A 20 11.91 33.62 25.07
N ASP A 21 11.62 34.79 24.56
CA ASP A 21 10.81 34.97 23.35
C ASP A 21 11.59 34.43 22.11
N GLU A 22 12.88 34.71 21.99
CA GLU A 22 13.79 34.16 20.94
C GLU A 22 13.87 32.64 21.01
N ALA A 23 13.99 32.03 22.18
CA ALA A 23 14.04 30.56 22.32
C ALA A 23 12.71 29.90 21.96
N HIS A 24 11.58 30.55 22.29
CA HIS A 24 10.25 30.04 21.89
C HIS A 24 10.04 30.13 20.39
N GLU A 25 10.44 31.24 19.75
CA GLU A 25 10.41 31.37 18.28
C GLU A 25 11.27 30.29 17.61
N LEU A 26 12.49 30.06 18.13
CA LEU A 26 13.39 29.02 17.62
C LEU A 26 12.76 27.62 17.76
N LEU A 27 12.15 27.29 18.89
CA LEU A 27 11.48 25.99 19.08
C LEU A 27 10.29 25.83 18.15
N THR A 28 9.48 26.88 18.00
CA THR A 28 8.36 26.86 17.06
C THR A 28 8.83 26.65 15.62
N ALA A 29 9.92 27.32 15.21
CA ALA A 29 10.53 27.14 13.91
C ALA A 29 11.05 25.71 13.72
N ARG A 30 11.78 25.15 14.71
CA ARG A 30 12.23 23.74 14.70
C ARG A 30 11.05 22.77 14.54
N TYR A 31 9.95 23.00 15.25
CA TYR A 31 8.75 22.17 15.13
C TYR A 31 8.10 22.24 13.74
N GLN A 32 8.04 23.43 13.12
CA GLN A 32 7.54 23.55 11.75
C GLN A 32 8.43 22.80 10.75
N ILE A 33 9.76 22.89 10.90
CA ILE A 33 10.71 22.13 10.10
C ILE A 33 10.47 20.63 10.31
N PHE A 34 10.33 20.17 11.55
CA PHE A 34 10.06 18.78 11.88
C PHE A 34 8.75 18.26 11.21
N ARG A 35 7.65 19.01 11.32
CA ARG A 35 6.38 18.65 10.65
C ARG A 35 6.52 18.55 9.14
N SER A 36 7.19 19.53 8.55
CA SER A 36 7.46 19.53 7.11
C SER A 36 8.34 18.35 6.69
N LEU A 37 9.29 17.95 7.55
CA LEU A 37 10.14 16.79 7.33
C LEU A 37 9.35 15.48 7.38
N LEU A 38 8.41 15.33 8.33
CA LEU A 38 7.51 14.16 8.37
C LEU A 38 6.65 14.06 7.12
N ALA A 39 6.14 15.18 6.60
CA ALA A 39 5.38 15.18 5.35
C ALA A 39 6.25 14.77 4.15
N SER A 40 7.50 15.26 4.05
CA SER A 40 8.44 14.83 3.01
C SER A 40 8.81 13.35 3.14
N ASN A 41 8.95 12.85 4.37
CA ASN A 41 9.19 11.42 4.62
C ASN A 41 8.07 10.56 4.04
N ASN A 42 6.81 10.93 4.27
CA ASN A 42 5.69 10.19 3.71
C ASN A 42 5.71 10.18 2.17
N ARG A 43 5.96 11.34 1.52
CA ARG A 43 6.08 11.41 0.07
C ARG A 43 7.25 10.60 -0.47
N ALA A 44 8.37 10.58 0.25
CA ALA A 44 9.54 9.79 -0.14
C ALA A 44 9.24 8.27 -0.06
N ILE A 45 8.52 7.81 0.98
CA ILE A 45 8.09 6.41 1.10
C ILE A 45 7.10 6.05 -0.03
N ASP A 46 6.20 6.97 -0.41
CA ASP A 46 5.30 6.78 -1.54
C ASP A 46 6.08 6.57 -2.84
N CYS A 47 7.07 7.45 -3.11
CA CYS A 47 7.94 7.29 -4.27
C CYS A 47 8.72 5.96 -4.23
N LEU A 48 9.26 5.56 -3.08
CA LEU A 48 9.94 4.27 -2.92
C LEU A 48 9.01 3.09 -3.25
N THR A 49 7.76 3.16 -2.80
CA THR A 49 6.75 2.13 -3.08
C THR A 49 6.46 2.05 -4.59
N GLU A 50 6.20 3.18 -5.24
CA GLU A 50 5.95 3.25 -6.68
C GLU A 50 7.17 2.78 -7.49
N ILE A 51 8.39 3.20 -7.13
CA ILE A 51 9.63 2.76 -7.78
C ILE A 51 9.80 1.25 -7.64
N THR A 52 9.55 0.67 -6.47
CA THR A 52 9.63 -0.78 -6.26
C THR A 52 8.69 -1.54 -7.19
N ILE A 53 7.46 -1.04 -7.36
CA ILE A 53 6.49 -1.60 -8.29
C ILE A 53 6.98 -1.48 -9.74
N HIS A 54 7.48 -0.31 -10.15
CA HIS A 54 8.02 -0.11 -11.50
C HIS A 54 9.22 -0.99 -11.81
N LEU A 55 10.15 -1.16 -10.88
CA LEU A 55 11.29 -2.06 -11.02
C LEU A 55 10.83 -3.50 -11.21
N ARG A 56 9.84 -3.94 -10.42
CA ARG A 56 9.30 -5.30 -10.47
C ARG A 56 8.55 -5.60 -11.77
N LEU A 57 7.69 -4.69 -12.20
CA LEU A 57 6.86 -4.87 -13.40
C LEU A 57 7.60 -4.52 -14.69
N GLN A 58 8.89 -4.16 -14.62
CA GLN A 58 9.66 -3.63 -15.76
C GLN A 58 8.88 -2.53 -16.51
N GLY A 59 8.26 -1.65 -15.73
CA GLY A 59 7.32 -0.64 -16.21
C GLY A 59 7.97 0.42 -17.11
N ASP A 60 7.23 1.45 -17.43
CA ASP A 60 7.69 2.57 -18.24
C ASP A 60 9.02 3.14 -17.70
N GLN A 61 10.06 3.05 -18.52
CA GLN A 61 11.41 3.52 -18.18
C GLN A 61 11.43 5.03 -17.89
N ALA A 62 10.65 5.80 -18.61
CA ALA A 62 10.52 7.24 -18.39
C ALA A 62 9.77 7.53 -17.07
N GLY A 63 8.76 6.72 -16.72
CA GLY A 63 8.07 6.79 -15.42
C GLY A 63 9.00 6.50 -14.27
N LEU A 64 9.79 5.42 -14.38
CA LEU A 64 10.81 5.06 -13.39
C LEU A 64 11.83 6.20 -13.19
N ALA A 65 12.31 6.80 -14.29
CA ALA A 65 13.24 7.91 -14.23
C ALA A 65 12.63 9.15 -13.53
N ARG A 66 11.38 9.50 -13.86
CA ARG A 66 10.65 10.62 -13.21
C ARG A 66 10.43 10.39 -11.72
N LEU A 67 9.96 9.20 -11.33
CA LEU A 67 9.73 8.85 -9.92
C LEU A 67 11.02 8.87 -9.11
N THR A 68 12.11 8.35 -9.70
CA THR A 68 13.42 8.34 -9.05
C THR A 68 13.96 9.76 -8.89
N GLU A 69 13.81 10.64 -9.89
CA GLU A 69 14.22 12.04 -9.78
C GLU A 69 13.42 12.76 -8.69
N ARG A 70 12.11 12.53 -8.60
CA ARG A 70 11.27 13.07 -7.53
C ARG A 70 11.74 12.60 -6.14
N LEU A 71 12.12 11.32 -5.99
CA LEU A 71 12.68 10.81 -4.74
C LEU A 71 14.03 11.46 -4.40
N ILE A 72 14.89 11.71 -5.41
CA ILE A 72 16.14 12.44 -5.24
C ILE A 72 15.87 13.86 -4.69
N GLU A 73 14.88 14.55 -5.24
CA GLU A 73 14.48 15.89 -4.78
C GLU A 73 13.96 15.86 -3.35
N GLU A 74 13.04 14.93 -3.03
CA GLU A 74 12.50 14.77 -1.66
C GLU A 74 13.61 14.47 -0.65
N THR A 75 14.54 13.56 -0.97
CA THR A 75 15.66 13.23 -0.07
C THR A 75 16.64 14.37 0.08
N ALA A 76 16.89 15.17 -0.95
CA ALA A 76 17.70 16.39 -0.86
C ALA A 76 17.05 17.42 0.07
N GLU A 77 15.74 17.61 -0.04
CA GLU A 77 14.99 18.50 0.83
C GLU A 77 14.97 18.00 2.28
N MET A 78 14.77 16.70 2.50
CA MET A 78 14.81 16.07 3.82
C MET A 78 16.16 16.26 4.49
N THR A 79 17.27 16.05 3.78
CA THR A 79 18.62 16.22 4.34
C THR A 79 18.92 17.68 4.68
N ALA A 80 18.47 18.64 3.85
CA ALA A 80 18.58 20.07 4.12
C ALA A 80 17.79 20.47 5.36
N ARG A 81 16.55 20.00 5.49
CA ARG A 81 15.71 20.25 6.66
C ARG A 81 16.30 19.64 7.94
N LEU A 82 16.86 18.43 7.87
CA LEU A 82 17.54 17.83 9.02
C LEU A 82 18.75 18.65 9.44
N GLU A 83 19.55 19.16 8.51
CA GLU A 83 20.69 20.06 8.80
C GLU A 83 20.21 21.29 9.54
N HIS A 84 19.13 21.94 9.10
CA HIS A 84 18.52 23.08 9.77
C HIS A 84 17.98 22.73 11.15
N LEU A 85 17.24 21.62 11.26
CA LEU A 85 16.65 21.16 12.52
C LEU A 85 17.70 20.93 13.61
N THR A 86 18.89 20.41 13.20
CA THR A 86 19.96 19.97 14.12
C THR A 86 21.14 20.95 14.20
N GLY A 87 20.98 22.17 13.70
CA GLY A 87 22.06 23.18 13.74
C GLY A 87 23.33 22.77 13.01
N GLY A 88 23.23 21.95 11.93
CA GLY A 88 24.37 21.53 11.11
C GLY A 88 25.03 20.22 11.51
N ARG A 89 24.58 19.55 12.59
CA ARG A 89 25.17 18.29 13.11
C ARG A 89 25.28 17.19 12.05
N TYR A 90 24.29 17.08 11.15
CA TYR A 90 24.25 16.05 10.10
C TYR A 90 24.56 16.60 8.70
N ARG A 91 25.30 17.69 8.59
CA ARG A 91 25.68 18.35 7.32
C ARG A 91 26.33 17.40 6.32
N ALA A 92 27.15 16.43 6.80
CA ALA A 92 27.80 15.45 5.94
C ALA A 92 26.83 14.55 5.16
N LEU A 93 25.58 14.36 5.65
CA LEU A 93 24.58 13.57 4.97
C LEU A 93 24.17 14.15 3.61
N ARG A 94 24.21 15.49 3.45
CA ARG A 94 23.96 16.12 2.15
C ARG A 94 24.99 15.72 1.09
N GLY A 95 26.26 15.55 1.51
CA GLY A 95 27.30 15.05 0.61
C GLY A 95 27.03 13.61 0.15
N VAL A 96 26.60 12.75 1.06
CA VAL A 96 26.22 11.36 0.75
C VAL A 96 25.02 11.34 -0.20
N GLN A 97 23.96 12.11 0.08
CA GLN A 97 22.78 12.23 -0.78
C GLN A 97 23.15 12.74 -2.17
N HIS A 98 24.00 13.78 -2.26
CA HIS A 98 24.43 14.34 -3.54
C HIS A 98 25.19 13.33 -4.39
N ASN A 99 26.11 12.56 -3.78
CA ASN A 99 26.89 11.54 -4.46
C ASN A 99 26.01 10.39 -4.97
N LEU A 100 25.07 9.91 -4.12
CA LEU A 100 24.09 8.91 -4.52
C LEU A 100 23.21 9.42 -5.69
N ALA A 101 22.69 10.63 -5.57
CA ALA A 101 21.89 11.26 -6.62
C ALA A 101 22.65 11.38 -7.94
N ALA A 102 23.92 11.77 -7.91
CA ALA A 102 24.76 11.87 -9.10
C ALA A 102 24.96 10.48 -9.75
N THR A 103 25.25 9.46 -8.94
CA THR A 103 25.42 8.07 -9.40
C THR A 103 24.12 7.54 -10.04
N ILE A 104 22.98 7.77 -9.38
CA ILE A 104 21.68 7.33 -9.86
C ILE A 104 21.32 8.03 -11.18
N ARG A 105 21.52 9.36 -11.26
CA ARG A 105 21.26 10.13 -12.50
C ARG A 105 22.11 9.64 -13.67
N GLU A 106 23.36 9.26 -13.44
CA GLU A 106 24.20 8.69 -14.48
C GLU A 106 23.59 7.38 -15.03
N LYS A 107 23.09 6.54 -14.15
CA LYS A 107 22.44 5.28 -14.51
C LYS A 107 21.05 5.47 -15.14
N LEU A 108 20.37 6.58 -14.84
CA LEU A 108 19.08 6.92 -15.45
C LEU A 108 19.23 7.52 -16.86
N LYS A 109 20.40 8.02 -17.25
CA LYS A 109 20.61 8.63 -18.60
C LYS A 109 20.20 7.74 -19.77
N PRO A 110 20.48 6.43 -19.78
CA PRO A 110 20.02 5.56 -20.86
C PRO A 110 18.49 5.45 -20.91
N LEU A 111 17.82 5.45 -19.75
CA LEU A 111 16.37 5.36 -19.64
C LEU A 111 15.68 6.67 -20.08
N ALA A 112 16.27 7.81 -19.75
CA ALA A 112 15.77 9.12 -20.13
C ALA A 112 15.96 9.43 -21.63
N ARG A 113 16.87 8.74 -22.31
CA ARG A 113 17.11 8.85 -23.77
C ARG A 113 16.28 7.85 -24.59
N SER A 114 15.53 6.96 -23.97
CA SER A 114 14.51 6.19 -24.66
C SER A 114 13.55 7.18 -25.31
N GLU A 115 13.34 7.08 -26.62
CA GLU A 115 12.37 7.90 -27.35
C GLU A 115 11.06 7.85 -26.57
N ALA A 116 10.46 9.02 -26.33
CA ALA A 116 9.21 9.07 -25.57
C ALA A 116 8.20 8.17 -26.27
N VAL A 117 7.79 7.10 -25.59
CA VAL A 117 6.77 6.19 -26.13
C VAL A 117 5.52 7.04 -26.39
N PRO A 118 5.02 7.11 -27.62
CA PRO A 118 3.87 7.95 -27.95
C PRO A 118 2.65 7.47 -27.14
N PHE A 119 1.83 8.41 -26.68
CA PHE A 119 0.62 8.06 -25.95
C PHE A 119 -0.45 7.45 -26.85
N SER A 120 -0.35 7.64 -28.17
CA SER A 120 -1.26 7.08 -29.15
C SER A 120 -0.57 6.66 -30.44
N LEU A 121 -1.06 5.57 -31.05
CA LEU A 121 -0.57 5.05 -32.32
C LEU A 121 -1.76 4.81 -33.28
N PRO A 122 -1.66 5.15 -34.60
CA PRO A 122 -2.69 4.78 -35.56
C PRO A 122 -2.67 3.27 -35.77
N LEU A 123 -3.83 2.64 -35.99
CA LEU A 123 -3.96 1.22 -36.20
C LEU A 123 -3.15 0.74 -37.44
N THR A 124 -3.12 1.54 -38.49
CA THR A 124 -2.39 1.27 -39.73
C THR A 124 -0.86 1.30 -39.59
N GLY A 125 -0.35 1.92 -38.53
CA GLY A 125 1.09 2.03 -38.25
C GLY A 125 1.63 1.03 -37.23
N LEU A 126 0.81 0.10 -36.74
CA LEU A 126 1.23 -0.87 -35.74
C LEU A 126 2.07 -1.97 -36.39
N VAL A 127 3.16 -2.31 -35.73
CA VAL A 127 4.05 -3.45 -36.06
C VAL A 127 4.05 -4.45 -34.90
N PRO A 128 4.45 -5.73 -35.10
CA PRO A 128 4.42 -6.76 -34.07
C PRO A 128 5.11 -6.35 -32.76
N GLU A 129 6.17 -5.55 -32.82
CA GLU A 129 6.93 -5.05 -31.67
C GLU A 129 6.10 -4.13 -30.79
N HIS A 130 5.05 -3.49 -31.33
CA HIS A 130 4.14 -2.62 -30.59
C HIS A 130 3.14 -3.40 -29.73
N ARG A 131 3.04 -4.75 -29.83
CA ARG A 131 2.08 -5.57 -29.10
C ARG A 131 2.12 -5.32 -27.58
N ALA A 132 3.31 -5.19 -27.01
CA ALA A 132 3.49 -4.89 -25.59
C ALA A 132 2.97 -3.50 -25.18
N LEU A 133 2.78 -2.59 -26.12
CA LEU A 133 2.28 -1.22 -25.90
C LEU A 133 0.79 -1.08 -26.20
N THR A 134 0.25 -1.92 -27.06
CA THR A 134 -1.08 -1.74 -27.65
C THR A 134 -2.08 -2.82 -27.26
N GLY A 135 -1.61 -3.89 -26.63
CA GLY A 135 -2.40 -5.06 -26.28
C GLY A 135 -2.72 -5.97 -27.45
N ASN A 136 -3.28 -7.13 -27.15
CA ASN A 136 -3.48 -8.20 -28.14
C ASN A 136 -4.54 -7.85 -29.18
N LYS A 137 -5.69 -7.25 -28.79
CA LYS A 137 -6.76 -6.91 -29.74
C LYS A 137 -6.30 -5.94 -30.83
N ALA A 138 -5.64 -4.85 -30.41
CA ALA A 138 -5.14 -3.84 -31.36
C ALA A 138 -4.08 -4.44 -32.30
N ALA A 139 -3.13 -5.22 -31.77
CA ALA A 139 -2.07 -5.85 -32.55
C ALA A 139 -2.64 -6.85 -33.57
N SER A 140 -3.62 -7.69 -33.16
CA SER A 140 -4.30 -8.65 -34.03
C SER A 140 -5.05 -7.98 -35.15
N LEU A 141 -5.85 -6.94 -34.87
CA LEU A 141 -6.61 -6.20 -35.89
C LEU A 141 -5.67 -5.48 -36.88
N ALA A 142 -4.57 -4.89 -36.41
CA ALA A 142 -3.58 -4.25 -37.27
C ALA A 142 -2.94 -5.23 -38.25
N ASP A 143 -2.58 -6.43 -37.77
CA ASP A 143 -2.00 -7.50 -38.59
C ASP A 143 -3.01 -8.01 -39.65
N LEU A 144 -4.29 -8.18 -39.28
CA LEU A 144 -5.35 -8.54 -40.21
C LEU A 144 -5.53 -7.47 -41.31
N LYS A 145 -5.52 -6.18 -40.91
CA LYS A 145 -5.64 -5.08 -41.85
C LYS A 145 -4.48 -5.04 -42.86
N GLN A 146 -3.26 -5.26 -42.39
CA GLN A 146 -2.08 -5.35 -43.30
C GLN A 146 -2.16 -6.51 -44.28
N LYS A 147 -2.87 -7.58 -43.93
CA LYS A 147 -3.09 -8.78 -44.76
C LYS A 147 -4.30 -8.72 -45.68
N GLY A 148 -4.96 -7.54 -45.70
CA GLY A 148 -6.05 -7.27 -46.63
C GLY A 148 -7.43 -7.65 -46.13
N PHE A 149 -7.57 -8.10 -44.86
CA PHE A 149 -8.88 -8.26 -44.26
C PHE A 149 -9.53 -6.91 -44.00
N ARG A 150 -10.83 -6.84 -44.14
CA ARG A 150 -11.59 -5.61 -43.87
C ARG A 150 -11.77 -5.46 -42.35
N VAL A 151 -11.14 -4.44 -41.81
CA VAL A 151 -11.13 -4.06 -40.39
C VAL A 151 -11.44 -2.57 -40.29
N PRO A 152 -12.18 -2.10 -39.29
CA PRO A 152 -12.42 -0.67 -39.10
C PRO A 152 -11.14 0.15 -39.00
N ASP A 153 -11.19 1.40 -39.40
CA ASP A 153 -10.13 2.35 -39.12
C ASP A 153 -10.10 2.75 -37.64
N GLY A 154 -8.94 3.17 -37.17
CA GLY A 154 -8.85 3.57 -35.77
C GLY A 154 -7.44 3.85 -35.30
N PHE A 155 -7.32 3.97 -34.02
CA PHE A 155 -6.06 4.20 -33.30
C PHE A 155 -6.11 3.52 -31.92
N VAL A 156 -4.97 3.43 -31.27
CA VAL A 156 -4.86 2.89 -29.92
C VAL A 156 -4.20 3.93 -29.01
N VAL A 157 -4.79 4.18 -27.84
CA VAL A 157 -4.10 4.84 -26.74
C VAL A 157 -3.26 3.78 -26.06
N THR A 158 -1.94 3.99 -26.07
CA THR A 158 -0.96 3.00 -25.64
C THR A 158 -1.02 2.77 -24.13
N LEU A 159 -0.45 1.65 -23.69
CA LEU A 159 -0.25 1.37 -22.27
C LEU A 159 0.51 2.49 -21.56
N ALA A 160 1.47 3.14 -22.25
CA ALA A 160 2.19 4.29 -21.70
C ALA A 160 1.27 5.48 -21.46
N GLY A 161 0.35 5.78 -22.39
CA GLY A 161 -0.64 6.85 -22.22
C GLY A 161 -1.61 6.57 -21.06
N CYS A 162 -2.08 5.33 -20.93
CA CYS A 162 -2.98 4.93 -19.84
C CYS A 162 -2.27 4.97 -18.48
N ARG A 163 -1.01 4.51 -18.39
CA ARG A 163 -0.21 4.61 -17.16
C ARG A 163 0.07 6.07 -16.81
N PHE A 164 0.44 6.90 -17.77
CA PHE A 164 0.64 8.33 -17.55
C PHE A 164 -0.58 9.01 -16.95
N PHE A 165 -1.79 8.63 -17.36
CA PHE A 165 -3.03 9.08 -16.75
C PHE A 165 -3.15 8.61 -15.29
N LEU A 166 -2.93 7.33 -15.01
CA LEU A 166 -3.05 6.78 -13.66
C LEU A 166 -1.98 7.31 -12.68
N GLU A 167 -0.81 7.67 -13.17
CA GLU A 167 0.27 8.27 -12.37
C GLU A 167 0.04 9.75 -12.09
N HIS A 168 -0.83 10.40 -12.87
CA HIS A 168 -1.08 11.83 -12.75
C HIS A 168 -1.71 12.19 -11.40
N GLN A 169 -1.18 13.22 -10.75
CA GLN A 169 -1.63 13.72 -9.43
C GLN A 169 -1.69 12.67 -8.32
N GLY A 170 -0.89 11.61 -8.41
CA GLY A 170 -0.82 10.57 -7.39
C GLY A 170 -2.05 9.65 -7.36
N LEU A 171 -2.78 9.54 -8.47
CA LEU A 171 -3.95 8.67 -8.56
C LEU A 171 -3.59 7.22 -8.27
N SER A 172 -2.50 6.68 -8.84
CA SER A 172 -2.00 5.32 -8.55
C SER A 172 -1.85 5.06 -7.07
N LEU A 173 -1.30 6.03 -6.33
CA LEU A 173 -1.11 5.92 -4.89
C LEU A 173 -2.43 5.88 -4.13
N GLN A 174 -3.43 6.69 -4.55
CA GLN A 174 -4.77 6.65 -3.97
C GLN A 174 -5.44 5.29 -4.21
N LEU A 175 -5.25 4.70 -5.39
CA LEU A 175 -5.74 3.36 -5.72
C LEU A 175 -5.08 2.29 -4.83
N VAL A 176 -3.75 2.35 -4.66
CA VAL A 176 -3.01 1.49 -3.72
C VAL A 176 -3.61 1.57 -2.33
N HIS A 177 -3.79 2.78 -1.79
CA HIS A 177 -4.34 2.97 -0.45
C HIS A 177 -5.76 2.43 -0.28
N LEU A 178 -6.63 2.60 -1.28
CA LEU A 178 -8.00 2.08 -1.23
C LEU A 178 -8.04 0.56 -1.28
N LEU A 179 -7.28 -0.04 -2.18
CA LEU A 179 -7.24 -1.49 -2.32
C LEU A 179 -6.55 -2.14 -1.11
N ALA A 180 -5.54 -1.48 -0.52
CA ALA A 180 -4.88 -1.92 0.69
C ALA A 180 -5.75 -1.82 1.95
N ALA A 181 -6.59 -0.78 2.06
CA ALA A 181 -7.38 -0.50 3.27
C ALA A 181 -8.52 -1.52 3.52
N HIS A 182 -8.94 -2.29 2.53
CA HIS A 182 -10.14 -3.14 2.61
C HIS A 182 -9.85 -4.64 2.60
N GLY A 183 -8.59 -5.05 2.55
CA GLY A 183 -8.21 -6.46 2.65
C GLY A 183 -8.18 -7.03 4.08
N ALA A 184 -8.56 -6.27 5.09
CA ALA A 184 -8.56 -6.69 6.50
C ALA A 184 -9.85 -7.44 6.94
N GLY A 185 -10.78 -7.70 6.02
CA GLY A 185 -12.03 -8.41 6.32
C GLY A 185 -11.94 -9.90 6.03
N THR A 186 -12.79 -10.66 6.69
CA THR A 186 -12.91 -12.13 6.57
C THR A 186 -13.42 -12.63 5.22
N ASP A 187 -13.80 -11.76 4.29
CA ASP A 187 -14.27 -12.09 2.93
C ASP A 187 -13.20 -11.83 1.87
N LYS A 188 -12.96 -12.85 1.07
CA LYS A 188 -11.86 -13.02 0.12
C LYS A 188 -11.91 -12.12 -1.13
N ALA A 189 -12.93 -11.31 -1.26
CA ALA A 189 -13.12 -10.44 -2.41
C ALA A 189 -12.94 -8.98 -1.97
N ILE A 190 -12.32 -8.19 -2.84
CA ILE A 190 -12.38 -6.73 -2.67
C ILE A 190 -13.87 -6.37 -2.64
N PRO A 191 -14.36 -5.70 -1.59
CA PRO A 191 -15.77 -5.35 -1.49
C PRO A 191 -16.24 -4.60 -2.74
N PRO A 192 -17.42 -4.88 -3.28
CA PRO A 192 -17.95 -4.16 -4.44
C PRO A 192 -17.90 -2.64 -4.27
N GLU A 193 -18.13 -2.15 -3.07
CA GLU A 193 -18.07 -0.72 -2.72
C GLU A 193 -16.67 -0.14 -2.91
N THR A 194 -15.63 -0.90 -2.57
CA THR A 194 -14.22 -0.49 -2.79
C THR A 194 -13.89 -0.44 -4.28
N ALA A 195 -14.29 -1.47 -5.03
CA ALA A 195 -14.10 -1.48 -6.48
C ALA A 195 -14.83 -0.30 -7.14
N HIS A 196 -16.07 -0.02 -6.75
CA HIS A 196 -16.83 1.14 -7.22
C HIS A 196 -16.14 2.45 -6.88
N ARG A 197 -15.60 2.60 -5.66
CA ARG A 197 -14.88 3.81 -5.25
C ARG A 197 -13.58 4.01 -6.03
N VAL A 198 -12.85 2.93 -6.32
CA VAL A 198 -11.68 2.94 -7.20
C VAL A 198 -12.07 3.41 -8.60
N GLN A 199 -13.11 2.82 -9.18
CA GLN A 199 -13.60 3.21 -10.50
C GLN A 199 -14.06 4.68 -10.53
N GLU A 200 -14.77 5.14 -9.50
CA GLU A 200 -15.25 6.51 -9.40
C GLU A 200 -14.10 7.52 -9.31
N LEU A 201 -13.05 7.21 -8.57
CA LEU A 201 -11.83 8.04 -8.54
C LEU A 201 -11.20 8.16 -9.92
N ILE A 202 -11.11 7.07 -10.68
CA ILE A 202 -10.56 7.09 -12.05
C ILE A 202 -11.45 7.91 -12.98
N ARG A 203 -12.77 7.76 -12.91
CA ARG A 203 -13.74 8.53 -13.73
C ARG A 203 -13.68 10.02 -13.47
N GLN A 204 -13.44 10.42 -12.22
CA GLN A 204 -13.39 11.82 -11.80
C GLN A 204 -12.00 12.44 -11.93
N ALA A 205 -10.96 11.64 -12.13
CA ALA A 205 -9.61 12.14 -12.24
C ALA A 205 -9.44 12.99 -13.50
N PRO A 206 -8.82 14.19 -13.40
CA PRO A 206 -8.56 15.02 -14.57
C PRO A 206 -7.49 14.36 -15.45
N LEU A 207 -7.75 14.34 -16.76
CA LEU A 207 -6.75 13.87 -17.71
C LEU A 207 -5.57 14.85 -17.78
N PRO A 208 -4.32 14.36 -17.86
CA PRO A 208 -3.17 15.20 -18.15
C PRO A 208 -3.38 15.95 -19.47
N PRO A 209 -3.18 17.28 -19.53
CA PRO A 209 -3.43 18.06 -20.74
C PRO A 209 -2.69 17.54 -21.99
N ALA A 210 -1.42 17.12 -21.82
CA ALA A 210 -0.62 16.56 -22.92
C ALA A 210 -1.22 15.26 -23.49
N LEU A 211 -1.73 14.37 -22.62
CA LEU A 211 -2.40 13.15 -23.06
C LEU A 211 -3.73 13.46 -23.74
N ALA A 212 -4.56 14.32 -23.11
CA ALA A 212 -5.86 14.70 -23.67
C ALA A 212 -5.72 15.29 -25.07
N GLU A 213 -4.76 16.20 -25.27
CA GLU A 213 -4.53 16.83 -26.58
C GLU A 213 -4.09 15.82 -27.63
N GLU A 214 -3.15 14.91 -27.30
CA GLU A 214 -2.66 13.90 -28.24
C GLU A 214 -3.76 12.93 -28.67
N ILE A 215 -4.55 12.40 -27.71
CA ILE A 215 -5.63 11.44 -28.05
C ILE A 215 -6.81 12.11 -28.76
N LEU A 216 -7.13 13.38 -28.43
CA LEU A 216 -8.13 14.16 -29.16
C LEU A 216 -7.68 14.48 -30.58
N ALA A 217 -6.39 14.77 -30.81
CA ALA A 217 -5.88 14.97 -32.15
C ALA A 217 -6.10 13.74 -33.06
N ARG A 218 -6.11 12.53 -32.49
CA ARG A 218 -6.44 11.28 -33.21
C ARG A 218 -7.95 11.10 -33.43
N ALA A 219 -8.78 11.50 -32.46
CA ALA A 219 -10.23 11.28 -32.53
C ALA A 219 -10.96 12.30 -33.41
N ARG A 220 -10.53 13.57 -33.43
CA ARG A 220 -11.15 14.68 -34.17
C ARG A 220 -11.43 14.39 -35.64
N PRO A 221 -10.54 13.80 -36.46
CA PRO A 221 -10.84 13.50 -37.84
C PRO A 221 -12.08 12.62 -38.05
N PHE A 222 -12.35 11.67 -37.13
CA PHE A 222 -13.56 10.83 -37.19
C PHE A 222 -14.82 11.67 -36.95
N PHE A 223 -14.83 12.47 -35.89
CA PHE A 223 -15.96 13.34 -35.56
C PHE A 223 -16.24 14.38 -36.62
N GLN A 224 -15.19 14.96 -37.19
CA GLN A 224 -15.33 15.93 -38.33
C GLN A 224 -15.91 15.26 -39.58
N ALA A 225 -15.64 13.99 -39.80
CA ALA A 225 -16.22 13.20 -40.87
C ALA A 225 -17.65 12.68 -40.56
N GLY A 226 -18.23 13.05 -39.39
CA GLY A 226 -19.56 12.59 -38.96
C GLY A 226 -19.54 11.12 -38.45
N LYS A 227 -18.39 10.52 -38.28
CA LYS A 227 -18.22 9.13 -37.83
C LYS A 227 -18.21 9.05 -36.31
N ALA A 228 -18.73 7.98 -35.75
CA ALA A 228 -18.64 7.65 -34.34
C ALA A 228 -17.46 6.70 -34.06
N LEU A 229 -17.03 6.63 -32.80
CA LEU A 229 -16.01 5.71 -32.32
C LEU A 229 -16.60 4.68 -31.37
N ALA A 230 -16.03 3.45 -31.44
CA ALA A 230 -16.13 2.44 -30.38
C ALA A 230 -14.82 2.44 -29.58
N VAL A 231 -14.90 2.72 -28.27
CA VAL A 231 -13.77 2.77 -27.34
C VAL A 231 -13.74 1.46 -26.55
N ARG A 232 -12.71 0.65 -26.76
CA ARG A 232 -12.62 -0.73 -26.25
C ARG A 232 -11.32 -0.97 -25.48
N SER A 233 -11.34 -1.90 -24.54
CA SER A 233 -10.11 -2.40 -23.91
C SER A 233 -9.24 -3.18 -24.90
N SER A 234 -7.92 -3.10 -24.73
CA SER A 234 -6.94 -3.95 -25.41
C SER A 234 -5.82 -4.29 -24.43
N SER A 235 -5.99 -5.39 -23.69
CA SER A 235 -5.01 -5.80 -22.68
C SER A 235 -4.00 -6.78 -23.27
N ILE A 236 -2.79 -6.81 -22.72
CA ILE A 236 -1.76 -7.80 -23.05
C ILE A 236 -2.16 -9.17 -22.53
N SER A 237 -2.84 -9.20 -21.38
CA SER A 237 -3.34 -10.43 -20.74
C SER A 237 -4.70 -10.87 -21.26
N GLU A 238 -5.39 -10.05 -22.07
CA GLU A 238 -6.65 -10.39 -22.72
C GLU A 238 -6.34 -11.26 -23.96
N ASP A 239 -7.04 -12.37 -24.14
CA ASP A 239 -6.85 -13.30 -25.26
C ASP A 239 -5.49 -14.06 -25.26
N GLY A 240 -4.83 -14.19 -24.09
CA GLY A 240 -3.60 -14.98 -23.95
C GLY A 240 -3.86 -16.48 -23.74
N GLU A 241 -2.89 -17.32 -24.09
CA GLU A 241 -3.00 -18.79 -23.99
C GLU A 241 -3.21 -19.31 -22.55
N ARG A 242 -2.79 -18.56 -21.54
CA ARG A 242 -2.85 -18.98 -20.13
C ARG A 242 -3.93 -18.29 -19.31
N HIS A 243 -4.34 -17.10 -19.69
CA HIS A 243 -5.33 -16.28 -18.95
C HIS A 243 -6.24 -15.58 -19.95
N SER A 244 -7.55 -15.72 -19.78
CA SER A 244 -8.54 -15.07 -20.63
C SER A 244 -9.39 -14.10 -19.79
N PHE A 245 -9.21 -12.79 -19.99
CA PHE A 245 -10.07 -11.76 -19.44
C PHE A 245 -11.31 -11.48 -20.32
N ALA A 246 -11.72 -12.43 -21.13
CA ALA A 246 -12.81 -12.25 -22.07
C ALA A 246 -14.09 -11.74 -21.38
N GLY A 247 -14.63 -10.62 -21.88
CA GLY A 247 -15.88 -10.02 -21.40
C GLY A 247 -15.81 -9.36 -20.02
N GLN A 248 -14.62 -9.19 -19.45
CA GLN A 248 -14.47 -8.58 -18.11
C GLN A 248 -14.36 -7.05 -18.14
N PHE A 249 -13.94 -6.47 -19.26
CA PHE A 249 -13.74 -5.04 -19.41
C PHE A 249 -14.87 -4.38 -20.19
N SER A 250 -15.12 -3.11 -19.94
CA SER A 250 -16.16 -2.34 -20.59
C SER A 250 -15.75 -1.85 -21.98
N SER A 251 -16.74 -1.75 -22.86
CA SER A 251 -16.64 -1.03 -24.14
C SER A 251 -17.65 0.11 -24.15
N VAL A 252 -17.29 1.25 -24.73
CA VAL A 252 -18.19 2.38 -24.91
C VAL A 252 -18.40 2.57 -26.41
N LEU A 253 -19.64 2.33 -26.86
CA LEU A 253 -20.01 2.31 -28.25
C LEU A 253 -20.65 3.64 -28.68
N ASN A 254 -20.51 3.95 -29.96
CA ASN A 254 -21.13 5.09 -30.61
C ASN A 254 -20.83 6.44 -29.96
N VAL A 255 -19.55 6.68 -29.70
CA VAL A 255 -19.03 7.97 -29.19
C VAL A 255 -18.92 8.95 -30.35
N ARG A 256 -19.58 10.12 -30.23
CA ARG A 256 -19.75 11.07 -31.36
C ARG A 256 -19.07 12.42 -31.20
N ASP A 257 -18.51 12.71 -29.99
CA ASP A 257 -17.86 13.97 -29.70
C ASP A 257 -16.65 13.83 -28.77
N GLU A 258 -15.87 14.91 -28.63
CA GLU A 258 -14.65 14.94 -27.82
C GLU A 258 -14.92 14.69 -26.34
N ALA A 259 -16.00 15.24 -25.80
CA ALA A 259 -16.33 15.07 -24.38
C ALA A 259 -16.75 13.62 -24.07
N GLY A 260 -17.58 13.02 -24.93
CA GLY A 260 -17.94 11.61 -24.84
C GLY A 260 -16.73 10.70 -25.01
N PHE A 261 -15.76 11.08 -25.85
CA PHE A 261 -14.54 10.29 -26.06
C PHE A 261 -13.63 10.30 -24.81
N LEU A 262 -13.39 11.46 -24.21
CA LEU A 262 -12.60 11.51 -22.97
C LEU A 262 -13.28 10.75 -21.82
N LYS A 263 -14.61 10.86 -21.72
CA LYS A 263 -15.39 10.09 -20.75
C LYS A 263 -15.35 8.58 -21.06
N GLY A 264 -15.45 8.19 -22.31
CA GLY A 264 -15.34 6.80 -22.76
C GLY A 264 -13.95 6.21 -22.45
N PHE A 265 -12.90 6.99 -22.66
CA PHE A 265 -11.54 6.61 -22.31
C PHE A 265 -11.41 6.32 -20.80
N THR A 266 -11.83 7.26 -19.94
CA THR A 266 -11.75 7.08 -18.49
C THR A 266 -12.62 5.91 -18.01
N GLU A 267 -13.79 5.68 -18.63
CA GLU A 267 -14.67 4.53 -18.33
C GLU A 267 -13.99 3.19 -18.65
N VAL A 268 -13.35 3.09 -19.83
CA VAL A 268 -12.63 1.86 -20.22
C VAL A 268 -11.44 1.63 -19.29
N VAL A 269 -10.66 2.66 -18.95
CA VAL A 269 -9.57 2.53 -17.97
C VAL A 269 -10.10 2.12 -16.60
N ALA A 270 -11.19 2.72 -16.13
CA ALA A 270 -11.82 2.37 -14.85
C ALA A 270 -12.32 0.91 -14.84
N SER A 271 -12.76 0.37 -15.98
CA SER A 271 -13.25 -1.00 -16.07
C SER A 271 -12.19 -2.05 -15.73
N ASN A 272 -10.91 -1.70 -15.83
CA ASN A 272 -9.80 -2.55 -15.39
C ASN A 272 -9.85 -2.87 -13.89
N PHE A 273 -10.52 -2.05 -13.11
CA PHE A 273 -10.68 -2.17 -11.66
C PHE A 273 -12.11 -2.50 -11.23
N ASN A 274 -12.92 -3.10 -12.11
CA ASN A 274 -14.23 -3.58 -11.73
C ASN A 274 -14.14 -4.83 -10.82
N VAL A 275 -15.23 -5.16 -10.13
CA VAL A 275 -15.30 -6.29 -9.19
C VAL A 275 -14.84 -7.60 -9.82
N ARG A 276 -15.26 -7.85 -11.08
CA ARG A 276 -14.93 -9.10 -11.79
C ARG A 276 -13.45 -9.18 -12.13
N SER A 277 -12.86 -8.10 -12.67
CA SER A 277 -11.44 -8.03 -13.03
C SER A 277 -10.52 -8.12 -11.82
N LEU A 278 -10.90 -7.46 -10.71
CA LEU A 278 -10.16 -7.55 -9.45
C LEU A 278 -10.26 -8.96 -8.84
N ALA A 279 -11.46 -9.55 -8.82
CA ALA A 279 -11.66 -10.91 -8.34
C ALA A 279 -10.86 -11.92 -9.18
N TYR A 280 -10.91 -11.78 -10.52
CA TYR A 280 -10.15 -12.65 -11.42
C TYR A 280 -8.64 -12.57 -11.17
N ARG A 281 -8.07 -11.36 -11.03
CA ARG A 281 -6.64 -11.21 -10.73
C ARG A 281 -6.26 -11.85 -9.40
N LEU A 282 -7.07 -11.64 -8.37
CA LEU A 282 -6.88 -12.29 -7.07
C LEU A 282 -6.88 -13.82 -7.20
N HIS A 283 -7.84 -14.39 -7.95
CA HIS A 283 -7.93 -15.82 -8.19
C HIS A 283 -6.74 -16.36 -9.02
N ALA A 284 -6.30 -15.59 -10.01
CA ALA A 284 -5.16 -15.93 -10.84
C ALA A 284 -3.78 -15.69 -10.17
N GLY A 285 -3.75 -15.21 -8.93
CA GLY A 285 -2.50 -14.85 -8.22
C GLY A 285 -1.78 -13.64 -8.84
N LEU A 286 -2.51 -12.81 -9.58
CA LEU A 286 -1.98 -11.58 -10.17
C LEU A 286 -2.15 -10.41 -9.20
N ASP A 287 -1.24 -9.45 -9.29
CA ASP A 287 -1.35 -8.22 -8.51
C ASP A 287 -2.64 -7.47 -8.90
N PRO A 288 -3.57 -7.19 -7.96
CA PRO A 288 -4.79 -6.44 -8.26
C PRO A 288 -4.52 -5.02 -8.78
N LEU A 289 -3.32 -4.49 -8.55
CA LEU A 289 -2.85 -3.20 -9.04
C LEU A 289 -2.19 -3.26 -10.40
N SER A 290 -1.90 -4.45 -10.93
CA SER A 290 -1.28 -4.58 -12.26
C SER A 290 -2.20 -3.95 -13.30
N PHE A 291 -1.62 -3.05 -14.09
CA PHE A 291 -2.31 -2.36 -15.16
C PHE A 291 -1.62 -2.63 -16.49
N GLU A 292 -2.24 -3.46 -17.31
CA GLU A 292 -1.73 -3.92 -18.61
C GLU A 292 -2.73 -3.68 -19.73
N MET A 293 -3.46 -2.57 -19.68
CA MET A 293 -4.51 -2.23 -20.63
C MET A 293 -4.14 -1.00 -21.45
N ALA A 294 -4.20 -1.14 -22.76
CA ALA A 294 -4.30 -0.08 -23.73
C ALA A 294 -5.78 0.15 -24.09
N VAL A 295 -6.11 1.26 -24.73
CA VAL A 295 -7.49 1.56 -25.16
C VAL A 295 -7.54 1.65 -26.68
N LEU A 296 -8.26 0.71 -27.29
CA LEU A 296 -8.48 0.62 -28.73
C LEU A 296 -9.70 1.44 -29.12
N CYS A 297 -9.51 2.37 -30.04
CA CYS A 297 -10.54 3.26 -30.57
C CYS A 297 -10.75 2.94 -32.06
N LEU A 298 -11.90 2.37 -32.39
CA LEU A 298 -12.27 1.98 -33.75
C LEU A 298 -13.41 2.82 -34.29
N GLU A 299 -13.41 3.09 -35.59
CA GLU A 299 -14.59 3.62 -36.28
C GLU A 299 -15.77 2.68 -36.04
N MET A 300 -16.90 3.27 -35.64
CA MET A 300 -18.11 2.50 -35.37
C MET A 300 -18.74 2.04 -36.67
N VAL A 301 -18.96 0.72 -36.77
CA VAL A 301 -19.66 0.14 -37.93
C VAL A 301 -21.16 0.28 -37.74
N GLU A 302 -21.87 0.89 -38.68
CA GLU A 302 -23.32 0.89 -38.74
C GLU A 302 -23.82 -0.49 -39.20
N ALA A 303 -23.84 -1.42 -38.28
CA ALA A 303 -24.11 -2.81 -38.58
C ALA A 303 -25.59 -3.05 -38.88
N ARG A 304 -25.89 -3.65 -40.03
CA ARG A 304 -27.15 -4.27 -40.35
C ARG A 304 -27.31 -5.62 -39.61
N ALA A 305 -26.19 -6.37 -39.56
CA ALA A 305 -26.07 -7.64 -38.88
C ALA A 305 -24.72 -7.75 -38.22
N ALA A 306 -24.65 -8.48 -37.12
CA ALA A 306 -23.39 -8.77 -36.45
C ALA A 306 -23.47 -10.09 -35.69
N GLY A 307 -22.30 -10.61 -35.27
CA GLY A 307 -22.30 -11.88 -34.53
C GLY A 307 -20.90 -12.45 -34.29
N ILE A 308 -20.86 -13.73 -34.04
CA ILE A 308 -19.66 -14.51 -33.73
C ILE A 308 -19.56 -15.68 -34.70
N LEU A 309 -18.39 -15.92 -35.24
CA LEU A 309 -18.05 -17.10 -36.04
C LEU A 309 -17.02 -17.93 -35.29
N LEU A 310 -17.35 -19.17 -34.96
CA LEU A 310 -16.42 -20.16 -34.48
C LEU A 310 -15.95 -21.02 -35.65
N SER A 311 -14.68 -21.02 -35.97
CA SER A 311 -14.15 -21.75 -37.13
C SER A 311 -14.21 -23.25 -36.98
N ARG A 312 -14.53 -23.75 -35.78
CA ARG A 312 -14.95 -25.13 -35.49
C ARG A 312 -16.14 -25.13 -34.53
N SER A 313 -17.08 -26.02 -34.81
CA SER A 313 -18.20 -26.23 -33.88
C SER A 313 -17.71 -26.80 -32.55
N PRO A 314 -17.97 -26.14 -31.39
CA PRO A 314 -17.57 -26.69 -30.10
C PRO A 314 -18.27 -28.01 -29.75
N GLN A 315 -19.45 -28.26 -30.34
CA GLN A 315 -20.23 -29.46 -30.10
C GLN A 315 -19.67 -30.68 -30.85
N GLU A 316 -19.13 -30.45 -32.03
CA GLU A 316 -18.56 -31.47 -32.92
C GLU A 316 -17.26 -30.98 -33.56
N PRO A 317 -16.16 -30.87 -32.80
CA PRO A 317 -14.91 -30.26 -33.29
C PRO A 317 -14.33 -31.01 -34.52
N GLU A 318 -14.54 -32.32 -34.61
CA GLU A 318 -14.04 -33.17 -35.69
C GLU A 318 -14.92 -33.17 -36.94
N SER A 319 -16.13 -32.58 -36.88
CA SER A 319 -17.06 -32.57 -38.02
C SER A 319 -16.63 -31.64 -39.16
N GLY A 320 -15.66 -30.79 -38.93
CA GLY A 320 -15.26 -29.75 -39.88
C GLY A 320 -16.31 -28.64 -40.10
N MET A 321 -17.40 -28.63 -39.32
CA MET A 321 -18.43 -27.60 -39.39
C MET A 321 -18.02 -26.38 -38.60
N MET A 322 -18.38 -25.20 -39.09
CA MET A 322 -18.29 -23.91 -38.43
C MET A 322 -19.64 -23.54 -37.83
N LEU A 323 -19.61 -22.81 -36.70
CA LEU A 323 -20.82 -22.26 -36.07
C LEU A 323 -20.82 -20.75 -36.21
N ILE A 324 -21.84 -20.20 -36.89
CA ILE A 324 -22.04 -18.78 -37.05
C ILE A 324 -23.27 -18.38 -36.26
N SER A 325 -23.13 -17.48 -35.24
CA SER A 325 -24.25 -16.84 -34.57
C SER A 325 -24.45 -15.44 -35.14
N ALA A 326 -25.71 -15.03 -35.31
CA ALA A 326 -26.04 -13.73 -35.89
C ALA A 326 -27.21 -13.05 -35.18
N VAL A 327 -27.12 -11.74 -35.08
CA VAL A 327 -28.20 -10.84 -34.61
C VAL A 327 -28.35 -9.68 -35.58
N PRO A 328 -29.58 -9.10 -35.74
CA PRO A 328 -29.72 -7.83 -36.43
C PRO A 328 -29.14 -6.69 -35.58
N GLY A 329 -28.54 -5.68 -36.24
CA GLY A 329 -27.92 -4.55 -35.56
C GLY A 329 -26.55 -4.85 -34.96
N LEU A 330 -26.23 -4.28 -33.77
CA LEU A 330 -24.93 -4.32 -33.15
C LEU A 330 -24.63 -5.63 -32.43
N GLY A 331 -23.39 -6.14 -32.59
CA GLY A 331 -22.93 -7.42 -32.04
C GLY A 331 -22.87 -7.52 -30.53
N GLU A 332 -22.85 -6.41 -29.82
CA GLU A 332 -22.89 -6.35 -28.35
C GLU A 332 -24.08 -7.19 -27.80
N ALA A 333 -25.22 -7.17 -28.50
CA ALA A 333 -26.41 -7.95 -28.12
C ALA A 333 -26.17 -9.47 -28.17
N ALA A 334 -25.38 -9.96 -29.12
CA ALA A 334 -24.99 -11.36 -29.24
C ALA A 334 -23.95 -11.75 -28.18
N VAL A 335 -22.90 -10.93 -28.01
CA VAL A 335 -21.81 -11.16 -27.05
C VAL A 335 -22.31 -11.18 -25.61
N SER A 336 -23.23 -10.27 -25.26
CA SER A 336 -23.83 -10.20 -23.92
C SER A 336 -24.91 -11.27 -23.65
N GLY A 337 -25.33 -12.03 -24.68
CA GLY A 337 -26.41 -13.01 -24.56
C GLY A 337 -27.78 -12.40 -24.24
N SER A 338 -27.99 -11.10 -24.52
CA SER A 338 -29.21 -10.35 -24.15
C SER A 338 -30.37 -10.54 -25.11
N VAL A 339 -30.13 -11.19 -26.24
CA VAL A 339 -31.16 -11.53 -27.27
C VAL A 339 -30.95 -12.94 -27.80
N ALA A 340 -32.02 -13.55 -28.32
CA ALA A 340 -31.92 -14.78 -29.07
C ALA A 340 -31.22 -14.57 -30.43
N THR A 341 -30.33 -15.48 -30.80
CA THR A 341 -29.45 -15.38 -31.98
C THR A 341 -29.79 -16.46 -33.00
N ASP A 342 -29.75 -16.14 -34.28
CA ASP A 342 -29.71 -17.18 -35.32
C ASP A 342 -28.41 -17.96 -35.19
N LEU A 343 -28.49 -19.27 -35.34
CA LEU A 343 -27.37 -20.19 -35.34
C LEU A 343 -27.29 -20.94 -36.65
N TYR A 344 -26.22 -20.76 -37.40
CA TYR A 344 -25.98 -21.42 -38.67
C TYR A 344 -24.82 -22.39 -38.54
N LEU A 345 -25.05 -23.64 -38.99
CA LEU A 345 -23.95 -24.59 -39.18
C LEU A 345 -23.52 -24.57 -40.63
N VAL A 346 -22.25 -24.27 -40.86
CA VAL A 346 -21.71 -24.03 -42.20
C VAL A 346 -20.48 -24.92 -42.40
N GLY A 347 -20.46 -25.65 -43.51
CA GLY A 347 -19.29 -26.46 -43.89
C GLY A 347 -18.12 -25.62 -44.33
N ARG A 348 -16.93 -26.20 -44.36
CA ARG A 348 -15.70 -25.55 -44.86
C ARG A 348 -15.74 -25.18 -46.35
N ASP A 349 -16.67 -25.78 -47.10
CA ASP A 349 -16.98 -25.46 -48.50
C ASP A 349 -18.00 -24.30 -48.62
N GLY A 350 -18.48 -23.79 -47.49
CA GLY A 350 -19.47 -22.70 -47.42
C GLY A 350 -20.93 -23.21 -47.56
N ALA A 351 -21.15 -24.53 -47.64
CA ALA A 351 -22.50 -25.08 -47.66
C ALA A 351 -23.19 -24.98 -46.29
N VAL A 352 -24.40 -24.46 -46.26
CA VAL A 352 -25.19 -24.24 -45.04
C VAL A 352 -26.04 -25.49 -44.76
N ASP A 353 -25.88 -26.05 -43.57
CA ASP A 353 -26.80 -27.11 -43.09
C ASP A 353 -28.07 -26.48 -42.48
N TRP A 354 -29.06 -26.20 -43.31
CA TRP A 354 -30.32 -25.59 -42.90
C TRP A 354 -31.14 -26.49 -41.96
N GLN A 355 -30.96 -27.79 -41.98
CA GLN A 355 -31.74 -28.70 -41.11
C GLN A 355 -31.27 -28.61 -39.66
N ARG A 356 -29.98 -28.30 -39.47
CA ARG A 356 -29.39 -28.17 -38.15
C ARG A 356 -29.21 -26.70 -37.72
N SER A 357 -29.48 -25.74 -38.61
CA SER A 357 -29.46 -24.32 -38.30
C SER A 357 -30.77 -23.91 -37.59
N THR A 358 -30.68 -22.93 -36.73
CA THR A 358 -31.84 -22.43 -35.95
C THR A 358 -32.04 -20.96 -36.22
N ILE A 359 -33.24 -20.58 -36.67
CA ILE A 359 -33.64 -19.15 -36.79
C ILE A 359 -34.45 -18.77 -35.58
N ALA A 360 -33.93 -17.81 -34.80
CA ALA A 360 -34.49 -17.38 -33.55
C ALA A 360 -35.65 -16.40 -33.76
N ASP A 361 -36.49 -16.26 -32.73
CA ASP A 361 -37.50 -15.21 -32.64
C ASP A 361 -36.83 -13.97 -32.00
N LYS A 362 -36.51 -12.97 -32.84
CA LYS A 362 -35.72 -11.78 -32.44
C LYS A 362 -36.67 -10.61 -32.20
N GLU A 363 -36.98 -10.35 -30.94
CA GLU A 363 -37.93 -9.31 -30.55
C GLU A 363 -37.42 -7.89 -30.72
N ARG A 364 -36.11 -7.68 -30.57
CA ARG A 364 -35.45 -6.38 -30.56
C ARG A 364 -34.01 -6.44 -31.08
N LEU A 365 -33.54 -5.30 -31.59
CA LEU A 365 -32.15 -5.13 -32.03
C LEU A 365 -31.53 -3.94 -31.31
N LEU A 366 -30.19 -3.98 -31.16
CA LEU A 366 -29.41 -2.89 -30.60
C LEU A 366 -28.90 -2.01 -31.74
N VAL A 367 -29.09 -0.69 -31.64
CA VAL A 367 -28.64 0.27 -32.64
C VAL A 367 -27.93 1.44 -32.01
N GLY A 368 -27.10 2.15 -32.76
CA GLY A 368 -26.52 3.42 -32.31
C GLY A 368 -27.60 4.49 -32.16
N ALA A 369 -27.60 5.22 -31.06
CA ALA A 369 -28.47 6.38 -30.88
C ALA A 369 -27.88 7.62 -31.59
N PRO A 370 -28.70 8.47 -32.21
CA PRO A 370 -28.24 9.65 -32.91
C PRO A 370 -27.41 10.62 -32.05
N GLU A 371 -27.76 10.70 -30.76
CA GLU A 371 -27.11 11.54 -29.73
C GLU A 371 -25.85 10.91 -29.13
N GLY A 372 -25.49 9.69 -29.51
CA GLY A 372 -24.42 8.89 -28.95
C GLY A 372 -24.91 7.77 -28.02
N GLY A 373 -24.06 6.77 -27.80
CA GLY A 373 -24.43 5.54 -27.08
C GLY A 373 -25.36 4.64 -27.93
N VAL A 374 -25.93 3.65 -27.27
CA VAL A 374 -26.77 2.61 -27.94
C VAL A 374 -28.20 2.57 -27.37
N ARG A 375 -29.14 2.13 -28.19
CA ARG A 375 -30.56 1.98 -27.78
C ARG A 375 -31.15 0.71 -28.34
N TRP A 376 -32.13 0.18 -27.64
CA TRP A 376 -32.95 -0.91 -28.14
C TRP A 376 -34.03 -0.40 -29.08
N GLN A 377 -34.29 -1.15 -30.15
CA GLN A 377 -35.38 -0.92 -31.11
C GLN A 377 -36.13 -2.23 -31.27
N GLU A 378 -37.48 -2.17 -31.25
CA GLU A 378 -38.36 -3.31 -31.49
C GLU A 378 -38.33 -3.74 -32.97
N ILE A 379 -38.38 -5.06 -33.20
CA ILE A 379 -38.52 -5.65 -34.52
C ILE A 379 -39.98 -5.97 -34.79
N ALA A 380 -40.47 -5.65 -35.98
CA ALA A 380 -41.86 -5.96 -36.40
C ALA A 380 -42.09 -7.47 -36.31
N PRO A 381 -43.25 -7.91 -35.80
CA PRO A 381 -43.55 -9.34 -35.56
C PRO A 381 -43.30 -10.24 -36.78
N GLU A 382 -43.59 -9.72 -37.96
CA GLU A 382 -43.39 -10.41 -39.25
C GLU A 382 -41.92 -10.61 -39.64
N GLU A 383 -41.01 -9.78 -39.12
CA GLU A 383 -39.57 -9.80 -39.41
C GLU A 383 -38.75 -10.60 -38.37
N ARG A 384 -39.34 -10.86 -37.22
CA ARG A 384 -38.63 -11.47 -36.07
C ARG A 384 -37.97 -12.80 -36.39
N ARG A 385 -38.59 -13.61 -37.28
CA ARG A 385 -38.10 -14.93 -37.69
C ARG A 385 -37.46 -14.94 -39.06
N THR A 386 -37.13 -13.79 -39.62
CA THR A 386 -36.39 -13.69 -40.87
C THR A 386 -34.92 -14.00 -40.61
N PRO A 387 -34.28 -14.86 -41.43
CA PRO A 387 -32.82 -15.11 -41.30
C PRO A 387 -32.04 -13.79 -41.39
N VAL A 388 -31.09 -13.58 -40.46
CA VAL A 388 -30.26 -12.36 -40.38
C VAL A 388 -29.26 -12.28 -41.52
N LEU A 389 -28.71 -13.44 -41.96
CA LEU A 389 -27.75 -13.56 -43.00
C LEU A 389 -28.33 -14.36 -44.21
N ASN A 390 -27.91 -13.98 -45.41
CA ASN A 390 -28.14 -14.73 -46.63
C ASN A 390 -26.99 -15.74 -46.90
N GLU A 391 -27.16 -16.65 -47.84
CA GLU A 391 -26.20 -17.70 -48.15
C GLU A 391 -24.82 -17.14 -48.61
N GLU A 392 -24.80 -16.04 -49.33
CA GLU A 392 -23.55 -15.42 -49.82
C GLU A 392 -22.74 -14.84 -48.65
N GLU A 393 -23.42 -14.23 -47.68
CA GLU A 393 -22.78 -13.71 -46.48
C GLU A 393 -22.25 -14.84 -45.59
N LEU A 394 -23.04 -15.92 -45.44
CA LEU A 394 -22.60 -17.10 -44.69
C LEU A 394 -21.38 -17.76 -45.33
N ARG A 395 -21.36 -17.89 -46.69
CA ARG A 395 -20.22 -18.43 -47.42
C ARG A 395 -18.97 -17.53 -47.24
N ARG A 396 -19.11 -16.21 -47.34
CA ARG A 396 -18.00 -15.26 -47.14
C ARG A 396 -17.41 -15.33 -45.73
N LEU A 397 -18.25 -15.41 -44.72
CA LEU A 397 -17.83 -15.60 -43.33
C LEU A 397 -17.10 -16.96 -43.15
N ALA A 398 -17.62 -18.03 -43.74
CA ALA A 398 -16.95 -19.36 -43.70
C ALA A 398 -15.57 -19.32 -44.37
N GLU A 399 -15.44 -18.63 -45.49
CA GLU A 399 -14.14 -18.42 -46.15
C GLU A 399 -13.12 -17.72 -45.22
N TRP A 400 -13.57 -16.70 -44.45
CA TRP A 400 -12.73 -16.05 -43.46
C TRP A 400 -12.36 -16.97 -42.28
N GLY A 401 -13.34 -17.70 -41.74
CA GLY A 401 -13.08 -18.66 -40.66
C GLY A 401 -12.02 -19.69 -41.06
N LYS A 402 -12.12 -20.21 -42.30
CA LYS A 402 -11.15 -21.15 -42.86
C LYS A 402 -9.76 -20.50 -43.03
N ALA A 403 -9.70 -19.34 -43.70
CA ALA A 403 -8.44 -18.64 -43.96
C ALA A 403 -7.68 -18.27 -42.67
N LEU A 404 -8.41 -17.83 -41.65
CA LEU A 404 -7.83 -17.46 -40.36
C LEU A 404 -7.37 -18.67 -39.56
N GLU A 405 -8.13 -19.76 -39.54
CA GLU A 405 -7.73 -21.02 -38.90
C GLU A 405 -6.49 -21.66 -39.57
N GLU A 406 -6.46 -21.72 -40.90
CA GLU A 406 -5.31 -22.25 -41.64
C GLU A 406 -4.05 -21.45 -41.40
N ARG A 407 -4.18 -20.14 -41.25
CA ARG A 407 -3.07 -19.25 -40.99
C ARG A 407 -2.51 -19.38 -39.56
N GLU A 408 -3.38 -19.40 -38.57
CA GLU A 408 -2.98 -19.43 -37.13
C GLU A 408 -2.68 -20.89 -36.68
N GLY A 409 -3.06 -21.87 -37.44
CA GLY A 409 -2.90 -23.31 -37.13
C GLY A 409 -3.81 -23.80 -36.00
N ILE A 410 -4.70 -22.96 -35.50
CA ILE A 410 -5.64 -23.27 -34.43
C ILE A 410 -7.02 -22.67 -34.75
N ALA A 411 -8.08 -23.29 -34.20
CA ALA A 411 -9.45 -22.80 -34.36
C ALA A 411 -9.58 -21.36 -33.83
N GLN A 412 -10.45 -20.55 -34.47
CA GLN A 412 -10.61 -19.14 -34.23
C GLN A 412 -12.04 -18.79 -33.76
N ASP A 413 -12.13 -17.82 -32.88
CA ASP A 413 -13.36 -17.12 -32.47
C ASP A 413 -13.28 -15.69 -33.05
N ILE A 414 -14.23 -15.36 -33.94
CA ILE A 414 -14.21 -14.14 -34.78
C ILE A 414 -15.47 -13.34 -34.53
N GLU A 415 -15.33 -12.12 -33.97
CA GLU A 415 -16.43 -11.14 -33.95
C GLU A 415 -16.47 -10.41 -35.30
N TRP A 416 -17.64 -10.36 -35.88
CA TRP A 416 -17.86 -9.77 -37.20
C TRP A 416 -19.10 -8.87 -37.23
N ALA A 417 -19.14 -7.96 -38.22
CA ALA A 417 -20.31 -7.18 -38.56
C ALA A 417 -20.50 -7.17 -40.08
N VAL A 418 -21.73 -7.00 -40.53
CA VAL A 418 -22.10 -6.69 -41.92
C VAL A 418 -22.69 -5.28 -41.92
N ASP A 419 -22.15 -4.40 -42.74
CA ASP A 419 -22.62 -3.02 -42.88
C ASP A 419 -23.93 -2.92 -43.71
N GLN A 420 -24.42 -1.71 -43.91
CA GLN A 420 -25.64 -1.45 -44.67
C GLN A 420 -25.50 -1.82 -46.16
N GLU A 421 -24.27 -1.84 -46.68
CA GLU A 421 -23.93 -2.22 -48.06
C GLU A 421 -23.72 -3.72 -48.24
N GLY A 422 -23.90 -4.53 -47.17
CA GLY A 422 -23.69 -5.99 -47.16
C GLY A 422 -22.24 -6.43 -47.15
N GLN A 423 -21.34 -5.50 -46.73
CA GLN A 423 -19.92 -5.87 -46.63
C GLN A 423 -19.58 -6.39 -45.23
N ALA A 424 -18.97 -7.55 -45.19
CA ALA A 424 -18.49 -8.11 -43.90
C ALA A 424 -17.22 -7.37 -43.44
N ILE A 425 -17.10 -7.20 -42.10
CA ILE A 425 -16.03 -6.48 -41.43
C ILE A 425 -15.66 -7.27 -40.17
N ILE A 426 -14.38 -7.54 -39.95
CA ILE A 426 -13.85 -8.19 -38.74
C ILE A 426 -13.68 -7.17 -37.63
N LEU A 427 -14.25 -7.45 -36.45
CA LEU A 427 -14.17 -6.59 -35.28
C LEU A 427 -13.20 -7.10 -34.22
N GLN A 428 -12.99 -8.43 -34.13
CA GLN A 428 -12.04 -9.05 -33.23
C GLN A 428 -11.76 -10.48 -33.68
N VAL A 429 -10.55 -10.97 -33.47
CA VAL A 429 -10.16 -12.39 -33.68
C VAL A 429 -9.34 -12.84 -32.47
N ARG A 430 -9.66 -14.05 -31.98
CA ARG A 430 -8.92 -14.71 -30.93
C ARG A 430 -8.90 -16.22 -31.12
N PRO A 431 -7.87 -16.92 -30.57
CA PRO A 431 -7.88 -18.35 -30.53
C PRO A 431 -9.15 -18.90 -29.88
N LEU A 432 -9.83 -19.83 -30.53
CA LEU A 432 -10.88 -20.60 -29.91
C LEU A 432 -10.22 -21.59 -28.95
N THR A 433 -10.19 -21.29 -27.68
CA THR A 433 -9.78 -22.23 -26.64
C THR A 433 -10.82 -23.35 -26.63
N THR A 434 -10.50 -24.44 -27.34
CA THR A 434 -11.25 -25.70 -27.16
C THR A 434 -11.16 -26.00 -25.67
N MET A 435 -12.29 -26.22 -25.04
CA MET A 435 -12.38 -26.62 -23.65
C MET A 435 -11.75 -28.01 -23.45
N GLY A 436 -10.43 -28.09 -23.57
CA GLY A 436 -9.67 -28.87 -22.66
C GLY A 436 -9.54 -28.02 -21.41
N VAL A 437 -10.54 -28.08 -20.58
CA VAL A 437 -10.49 -27.49 -19.26
C VAL A 437 -9.39 -28.19 -18.50
N GLN A 438 -8.17 -27.69 -18.64
CA GLN A 438 -7.31 -27.55 -17.50
C GLN A 438 -7.54 -26.11 -16.99
N SER A 439 -8.68 -25.91 -16.35
CA SER A 439 -8.76 -24.96 -15.25
C SER A 439 -7.50 -25.24 -14.44
N GLY A 440 -6.55 -24.32 -14.44
CA GLY A 440 -5.57 -24.31 -13.39
C GLY A 440 -6.40 -24.38 -12.13
N GLU A 441 -6.37 -25.54 -11.48
CA GLU A 441 -7.11 -25.76 -10.25
C GLU A 441 -6.76 -24.58 -9.35
N GLU A 442 -7.79 -23.82 -9.01
CA GLU A 442 -7.71 -22.90 -7.90
C GLU A 442 -7.08 -23.70 -6.78
N TRP A 443 -5.81 -23.39 -6.44
CA TRP A 443 -5.19 -24.10 -5.33
C TRP A 443 -6.01 -23.80 -4.10
N GLN A 444 -6.91 -24.71 -3.78
CA GLN A 444 -7.63 -24.70 -2.54
C GLN A 444 -6.82 -25.56 -1.59
N GLY A 445 -6.34 -24.93 -0.52
CA GLY A 445 -5.75 -25.70 0.57
C GLY A 445 -6.66 -26.88 0.89
N LYS A 446 -6.09 -28.06 1.13
CA LYS A 446 -6.87 -29.26 1.51
C LYS A 446 -7.71 -29.06 2.77
N THR A 447 -7.50 -27.93 3.48
CA THR A 447 -8.19 -27.53 4.73
C THR A 447 -8.74 -26.11 4.60
N PRO A 448 -9.77 -25.74 5.40
CA PRO A 448 -10.20 -24.35 5.49
C PRO A 448 -9.04 -23.45 5.95
N PRO A 449 -8.97 -22.18 5.50
CA PRO A 449 -7.92 -21.27 5.92
C PRO A 449 -8.00 -20.97 7.42
N LEU A 450 -6.86 -21.02 8.09
CA LEU A 450 -6.71 -20.73 9.52
C LEU A 450 -6.81 -19.23 9.81
N ALA A 451 -6.29 -18.42 8.90
CA ALA A 451 -6.32 -16.97 8.98
C ALA A 451 -6.35 -16.35 7.57
N GLN A 452 -6.81 -15.11 7.51
CA GLN A 452 -6.90 -14.36 6.28
C GLN A 452 -6.62 -12.87 6.55
N GLY A 453 -5.90 -12.21 5.63
CA GLY A 453 -5.52 -10.81 5.72
C GLY A 453 -5.32 -10.18 4.36
N ILE A 454 -4.64 -9.03 4.36
CA ILE A 454 -4.33 -8.23 3.17
C ILE A 454 -3.02 -8.71 2.55
N MET A 455 -3.00 -8.96 1.26
CA MET A 455 -1.77 -9.17 0.52
C MET A 455 -0.91 -7.91 0.56
N ALA A 456 0.28 -8.03 1.10
CA ALA A 456 1.31 -6.98 1.03
C ALA A 456 2.45 -7.38 0.09
N SER A 457 2.74 -8.67 -0.02
CA SER A 457 3.63 -9.26 -1.03
C SER A 457 3.10 -10.62 -1.44
N GLY A 458 2.99 -10.86 -2.75
CA GLY A 458 2.46 -12.10 -3.31
C GLY A 458 3.42 -13.29 -3.19
N GLY A 459 2.97 -14.44 -3.69
CA GLY A 459 3.73 -15.69 -3.66
C GLY A 459 3.15 -16.71 -2.68
N ARG A 460 3.67 -17.94 -2.71
CA ARG A 460 3.27 -19.03 -1.82
C ARG A 460 4.48 -19.71 -1.21
N ALA A 461 4.45 -19.92 0.08
CA ALA A 461 5.53 -20.58 0.80
C ALA A 461 5.03 -21.39 1.99
N THR A 462 5.74 -22.45 2.33
CA THR A 462 5.46 -23.30 3.49
C THR A 462 6.63 -23.20 4.49
N GLY A 463 6.30 -23.02 5.77
CA GLY A 463 7.31 -22.91 6.82
C GLY A 463 6.74 -23.07 8.20
N ARG A 464 7.64 -23.11 9.18
CA ARG A 464 7.35 -23.28 10.60
C ARG A 464 7.16 -21.94 11.29
N VAL A 465 6.12 -21.80 12.09
CA VAL A 465 5.79 -20.54 12.79
C VAL A 465 6.86 -20.18 13.81
N LEU A 466 7.38 -18.97 13.68
CA LEU A 466 8.14 -18.25 14.69
C LEU A 466 7.36 -17.03 15.13
N LEU A 467 6.84 -17.05 16.36
CA LEU A 467 6.17 -15.90 16.96
C LEU A 467 7.21 -14.86 17.36
N VAL A 468 7.16 -13.70 16.74
CA VAL A 468 8.08 -12.60 16.99
C VAL A 468 7.40 -11.59 17.89
N LYS A 469 7.80 -11.53 19.14
CA LYS A 469 7.32 -10.56 20.14
C LYS A 469 8.22 -9.35 20.24
N GLY A 470 9.46 -9.46 19.77
CA GLY A 470 10.44 -8.40 19.78
C GLY A 470 11.71 -8.77 19.03
N ARG A 471 12.64 -7.84 19.00
CA ARG A 471 13.88 -7.91 18.20
C ARG A 471 14.74 -9.13 18.51
N ARG A 472 14.77 -9.60 19.78
CA ARG A 472 15.60 -10.73 20.20
C ARG A 472 15.19 -12.05 19.53
N ASP A 473 13.92 -12.17 19.17
CA ASP A 473 13.41 -13.38 18.53
C ASP A 473 13.96 -13.52 17.10
N LEU A 474 14.41 -12.41 16.52
CA LEU A 474 14.99 -12.34 15.18
C LEU A 474 16.51 -12.64 15.15
N GLU A 475 17.19 -12.62 16.30
CA GLU A 475 18.65 -12.82 16.38
C GLU A 475 19.06 -14.28 16.14
N LYS A 476 18.14 -15.24 16.27
CA LYS A 476 18.40 -16.68 16.16
C LYS A 476 17.35 -17.37 15.30
N LEU A 477 17.40 -17.14 13.98
CA LEU A 477 16.56 -17.91 13.07
C LEU A 477 17.00 -19.37 13.02
N PRO A 478 16.05 -20.33 13.10
CA PRO A 478 16.32 -21.73 12.84
C PRO A 478 16.84 -21.93 11.40
N ARG A 479 17.63 -22.97 11.18
CA ARG A 479 18.07 -23.39 9.84
C ARG A 479 16.99 -24.26 9.15
N GLU A 480 15.79 -23.75 9.10
CA GLU A 480 14.61 -24.39 8.46
C GLU A 480 13.71 -23.31 7.84
N PRO A 481 12.78 -23.63 6.94
CA PRO A 481 11.85 -22.65 6.42
C PRO A 481 10.96 -22.10 7.55
N VAL A 482 11.03 -20.79 7.78
CA VAL A 482 10.33 -20.11 8.87
C VAL A 482 9.27 -19.16 8.32
N VAL A 483 8.08 -19.20 8.92
CA VAL A 483 7.04 -18.16 8.78
C VAL A 483 7.11 -17.26 10.01
N LEU A 484 7.50 -16.00 9.83
CA LEU A 484 7.49 -15.01 10.90
C LEU A 484 6.05 -14.56 11.16
N VAL A 485 5.61 -14.62 12.39
CA VAL A 485 4.31 -14.10 12.82
C VAL A 485 4.55 -12.95 13.79
N MET A 486 4.13 -11.75 13.41
CA MET A 486 4.35 -10.51 14.16
C MET A 486 3.03 -9.81 14.41
N HIS A 487 2.89 -9.22 15.60
CA HIS A 487 1.70 -8.41 15.88
C HIS A 487 1.72 -7.07 15.10
N GLN A 488 2.89 -6.48 14.93
CA GLN A 488 3.08 -5.21 14.20
C GLN A 488 4.27 -5.31 13.25
N SER A 489 4.15 -4.63 12.10
CA SER A 489 5.25 -4.48 11.15
C SER A 489 6.39 -3.66 11.77
N PHE A 490 7.63 -4.12 11.64
CA PHE A 490 8.81 -3.38 12.05
C PHE A 490 9.98 -3.58 11.09
N VAL A 491 10.72 -2.49 10.91
CA VAL A 491 11.74 -2.37 9.86
C VAL A 491 12.91 -3.36 10.05
N GLU A 492 13.20 -3.71 11.29
CA GLU A 492 14.29 -4.63 11.64
C GLU A 492 14.12 -6.03 11.03
N ALA A 493 12.88 -6.45 10.78
CA ALA A 493 12.58 -7.71 10.11
C ALA A 493 12.97 -7.72 8.63
N ALA A 494 13.21 -6.55 8.03
CA ALA A 494 13.57 -6.44 6.61
C ALA A 494 14.86 -7.21 6.24
N ASN A 495 15.81 -7.28 7.16
CA ASN A 495 17.07 -8.04 6.96
C ASN A 495 16.85 -9.55 6.83
N LEU A 496 15.70 -10.05 7.22
CA LEU A 496 15.41 -11.48 7.28
C LEU A 496 14.53 -11.93 6.11
N LEU A 497 13.96 -11.00 5.34
CA LEU A 497 12.99 -11.31 4.28
C LEU A 497 13.60 -12.27 3.26
N GLY A 498 14.73 -12.21 2.80
CA GLY A 498 15.35 -13.21 1.92
C GLY A 498 15.72 -14.55 2.59
N MET A 499 15.57 -14.66 3.92
CA MET A 499 15.99 -15.83 4.71
C MET A 499 14.80 -16.52 5.41
N VAL A 500 13.58 -16.09 5.16
CA VAL A 500 12.36 -16.67 5.72
C VAL A 500 11.40 -17.07 4.62
N ALA A 501 10.55 -18.04 4.89
CA ALA A 501 9.58 -18.53 3.92
C ALA A 501 8.46 -17.52 3.66
N ALA A 502 7.92 -16.93 4.72
CA ALA A 502 6.85 -15.93 4.63
C ALA A 502 6.78 -15.07 5.89
N VAL A 503 6.00 -13.99 5.82
CA VAL A 503 5.76 -13.08 6.94
C VAL A 503 4.26 -12.83 7.10
N LEU A 504 3.78 -12.90 8.34
CA LEU A 504 2.40 -12.63 8.75
C LEU A 504 2.39 -11.50 9.78
N VAL A 505 1.57 -10.48 9.57
CA VAL A 505 1.51 -9.30 10.44
C VAL A 505 0.06 -8.96 10.78
N ASP A 506 -0.25 -8.86 12.08
CA ASP A 506 -1.60 -8.46 12.52
C ASP A 506 -1.89 -6.98 12.18
N LEU A 507 -0.98 -6.09 12.59
CA LEU A 507 -1.07 -4.65 12.34
C LEU A 507 0.07 -4.20 11.43
N GLY A 508 -0.24 -3.95 10.17
CA GLY A 508 0.72 -3.49 9.17
C GLY A 508 0.01 -2.87 7.97
N SER A 509 0.76 -2.14 7.17
CA SER A 509 0.27 -1.53 5.93
C SER A 509 1.02 -2.11 4.74
N PRO A 510 0.35 -2.45 3.64
CA PRO A 510 1.02 -2.78 2.39
C PRO A 510 1.95 -1.68 1.86
N ALA A 511 1.86 -0.48 2.44
CA ALA A 511 2.67 0.69 2.11
C ALA A 511 3.68 1.05 3.20
N ASP A 512 4.07 0.14 4.09
CA ASP A 512 5.14 0.36 5.07
C ASP A 512 6.53 -0.08 4.55
N HIS A 513 7.58 0.23 5.30
CA HIS A 513 8.94 -0.11 4.93
C HIS A 513 9.16 -1.62 4.77
N LEU A 514 8.56 -2.43 5.64
CA LEU A 514 8.70 -3.89 5.58
C LEU A 514 8.00 -4.46 4.35
N ALA A 515 6.80 -3.95 4.02
CA ALA A 515 6.06 -4.36 2.84
C ALA A 515 6.79 -3.97 1.54
N CYS A 516 7.46 -2.80 1.50
CA CYS A 516 8.32 -2.42 0.38
C CYS A 516 9.44 -3.44 0.15
N VAL A 517 10.17 -3.77 1.22
CA VAL A 517 11.28 -4.73 1.13
C VAL A 517 10.79 -6.15 0.86
N ALA A 518 9.64 -6.55 1.43
CA ALA A 518 9.06 -7.87 1.15
C ALA A 518 8.70 -8.05 -0.33
N ARG A 519 8.13 -7.02 -0.97
CA ARG A 519 7.90 -7.02 -2.42
C ARG A 519 9.19 -7.07 -3.22
N GLU A 520 10.20 -6.37 -2.77
CA GLU A 520 11.52 -6.38 -3.39
C GLU A 520 12.19 -7.74 -3.31
N GLN A 521 12.10 -8.40 -2.14
CA GLN A 521 12.66 -9.73 -1.89
C GLN A 521 11.70 -10.86 -2.30
N GLU A 522 10.52 -10.53 -2.82
CA GLU A 522 9.44 -11.46 -3.18
C GLU A 522 9.10 -12.47 -2.06
N THR A 523 9.26 -12.05 -0.83
CA THR A 523 8.86 -12.82 0.32
C THR A 523 7.35 -12.64 0.51
N PRO A 524 6.54 -13.73 0.51
CA PRO A 524 5.12 -13.61 0.77
C PRO A 524 4.86 -12.90 2.09
N LEU A 525 4.07 -11.82 2.05
CA LEU A 525 3.70 -11.06 3.23
C LEU A 525 2.20 -10.76 3.24
N ILE A 526 1.56 -11.11 4.35
CA ILE A 526 0.14 -10.82 4.61
C ILE A 526 0.05 -9.92 5.83
N CYS A 527 -0.66 -8.81 5.70
CA CYS A 527 -0.96 -7.91 6.83
C CYS A 527 -2.46 -7.95 7.21
N GLY A 528 -2.82 -7.34 8.34
CA GLY A 528 -4.21 -7.21 8.77
C GLY A 528 -4.84 -8.54 9.18
N LEU A 529 -4.05 -9.45 9.68
CA LEU A 529 -4.46 -10.77 10.16
C LEU A 529 -5.02 -10.67 11.58
N THR A 530 -6.13 -10.12 11.82
CA THR A 530 -6.70 -9.95 13.17
C THR A 530 -6.39 -11.12 14.10
N ASP A 531 -5.54 -10.90 15.12
CA ASP A 531 -5.15 -11.88 16.16
C ASP A 531 -4.42 -13.15 15.67
N ALA A 532 -3.65 -13.11 14.58
CA ALA A 532 -2.86 -14.25 14.12
C ALA A 532 -1.88 -14.73 15.20
N GLY A 533 -1.26 -13.82 15.94
CA GLY A 533 -0.38 -14.15 17.07
C GLY A 533 -1.04 -14.95 18.20
N HIS A 534 -2.37 -14.89 18.33
CA HIS A 534 -3.14 -15.67 19.31
C HIS A 534 -3.74 -16.94 18.72
N ARG A 535 -3.96 -16.99 17.42
CA ARG A 535 -4.56 -18.15 16.72
C ARG A 535 -3.54 -19.17 16.25
N LEU A 536 -2.32 -18.70 15.94
CA LEU A 536 -1.25 -19.53 15.43
C LEU A 536 -0.29 -19.90 16.55
N SER A 537 0.11 -21.17 16.62
CA SER A 537 1.00 -21.67 17.67
C SER A 537 2.46 -21.69 17.19
N ALA A 538 3.38 -21.33 18.08
CA ALA A 538 4.82 -21.43 17.79
C ALA A 538 5.18 -22.89 17.43
N GLY A 539 5.95 -23.06 16.36
CA GLY A 539 6.36 -24.38 15.86
C GLY A 539 5.33 -25.07 14.95
N GLN A 540 4.15 -24.53 14.75
CA GLN A 540 3.15 -25.02 13.80
C GLN A 540 3.66 -24.85 12.35
N TRP A 541 3.38 -25.82 11.48
CA TRP A 541 3.68 -25.70 10.05
C TRP A 541 2.50 -25.09 9.29
N LEU A 542 2.79 -24.07 8.51
CA LEU A 542 1.81 -23.31 7.72
C LEU A 542 2.21 -23.24 6.26
N THR A 543 1.21 -23.27 5.38
CA THR A 543 1.34 -22.82 4.00
C THR A 543 0.69 -21.44 3.88
N VAL A 544 1.49 -20.45 3.51
CA VAL A 544 1.09 -19.06 3.34
C VAL A 544 0.88 -18.81 1.85
N ASP A 545 -0.34 -18.46 1.48
CA ASP A 545 -0.69 -17.98 0.16
C ASP A 545 -0.78 -16.45 0.20
N GLY A 546 0.37 -15.81 0.04
CA GLY A 546 0.48 -14.36 0.03
C GLY A 546 -0.31 -13.71 -1.09
N SER A 547 -0.46 -14.39 -2.24
CA SER A 547 -1.20 -13.88 -3.39
C SER A 547 -2.70 -13.76 -3.13
N HIS A 548 -3.27 -14.64 -2.32
CA HIS A 548 -4.68 -14.61 -1.94
C HIS A 548 -4.91 -14.14 -0.49
N GLY A 549 -3.86 -13.77 0.23
CA GLY A 549 -3.95 -13.33 1.62
C GLY A 549 -4.43 -14.42 2.58
N ARG A 550 -4.14 -15.70 2.32
CA ARG A 550 -4.66 -16.85 3.08
C ARG A 550 -3.55 -17.65 3.75
N VAL A 551 -3.86 -18.20 4.91
CA VAL A 551 -2.95 -19.04 5.69
C VAL A 551 -3.62 -20.38 5.97
N TYR A 552 -2.94 -21.48 5.68
CA TYR A 552 -3.44 -22.84 5.82
C TYR A 552 -2.54 -23.68 6.73
N ALA A 553 -3.08 -24.71 7.34
CA ALA A 553 -2.24 -25.76 7.92
C ALA A 553 -1.51 -26.49 6.78
N ALA A 554 -0.20 -26.61 6.89
CA ALA A 554 0.59 -27.31 5.89
C ALA A 554 0.33 -28.82 5.95
N THR A 555 0.31 -29.46 4.77
CA THR A 555 0.26 -30.92 4.67
C THR A 555 1.66 -31.53 4.78
N ASP A 556 1.76 -32.83 5.09
CA ASP A 556 3.05 -33.53 5.20
C ASP A 556 3.85 -33.47 3.88
N GLU A 557 3.16 -33.47 2.75
CA GLU A 557 3.76 -33.34 1.42
C GLU A 557 4.39 -31.94 1.23
N GLU A 558 3.67 -30.87 1.62
CA GLU A 558 4.16 -29.50 1.55
C GLU A 558 5.32 -29.23 2.51
N ILE A 559 5.29 -29.82 3.70
CA ILE A 559 6.36 -29.75 4.69
C ILE A 559 7.63 -30.42 4.13
N SER A 560 7.49 -31.62 3.59
CA SER A 560 8.61 -32.38 3.02
C SER A 560 9.24 -31.64 1.85
N ALA A 561 8.41 -31.13 0.94
CA ALA A 561 8.87 -30.34 -0.21
C ALA A 561 9.58 -29.05 0.21
N ALA A 562 9.06 -28.32 1.21
CA ALA A 562 9.68 -27.11 1.72
C ALA A 562 11.03 -27.39 2.41
N GLN A 563 11.14 -28.46 3.18
CA GLN A 563 12.38 -28.88 3.83
C GLN A 563 13.44 -29.31 2.82
N GLU A 564 13.07 -30.06 1.79
CA GLU A 564 13.95 -30.50 0.72
C GLU A 564 14.48 -29.30 -0.09
N ALA A 565 13.59 -28.37 -0.48
CA ALA A 565 13.97 -27.14 -1.17
C ALA A 565 14.95 -26.31 -0.32
N TRP A 566 14.73 -26.22 0.97
CA TRP A 566 15.59 -25.47 1.88
C TRP A 566 16.96 -26.10 2.08
N GLN A 567 17.04 -27.43 2.15
CA GLN A 567 18.30 -28.17 2.27
C GLN A 567 19.16 -28.10 1.01
N ASN A 568 18.54 -28.00 -0.16
CA ASN A 568 19.22 -27.92 -1.45
C ASN A 568 19.80 -26.52 -1.74
N GLY A 569 19.82 -25.62 -0.76
CA GLY A 569 20.52 -24.35 -0.83
C GLY A 569 19.83 -23.26 -1.64
N ALA A 570 18.57 -23.44 -1.94
CA ALA A 570 17.72 -22.38 -2.44
C ALA A 570 16.92 -21.79 -1.26
N PRO A 571 17.31 -20.64 -0.67
CA PRO A 571 16.26 -19.75 -0.23
C PRO A 571 15.39 -19.51 -1.46
N PRO A 572 14.08 -19.30 -1.33
CA PRO A 572 13.26 -18.97 -2.47
C PRO A 572 13.70 -17.62 -3.01
N ALA A 573 14.83 -17.60 -3.72
CA ALA A 573 15.19 -16.50 -4.58
C ALA A 573 14.12 -16.51 -5.64
N SER A 574 13.27 -15.52 -5.58
CA SER A 574 12.22 -15.39 -6.58
C SER A 574 12.81 -15.43 -7.98
N PRO A 575 12.24 -16.22 -8.88
CA PRO A 575 12.66 -16.28 -10.26
C PRO A 575 12.66 -14.91 -10.95
N VAL A 576 11.84 -13.97 -10.47
CA VAL A 576 11.69 -12.63 -11.03
C VAL A 576 12.88 -11.73 -10.67
N LEU A 577 13.43 -11.82 -9.46
CA LEU A 577 14.64 -11.04 -9.09
C LEU A 577 15.87 -11.47 -9.89
N ALA A 578 16.02 -12.75 -10.17
CA ALA A 578 17.11 -13.26 -11.01
C ALA A 578 16.98 -12.86 -12.49
N SER A 579 15.80 -12.43 -12.94
CA SER A 579 15.50 -12.05 -14.32
C SER A 579 15.52 -10.53 -14.59
N LEU A 580 15.75 -9.70 -13.57
CA LEU A 580 15.81 -8.24 -13.76
C LEU A 580 17.05 -7.87 -14.61
N PRO A 581 16.89 -6.94 -15.56
CA PRO A 581 18.03 -6.38 -16.29
C PRO A 581 19.07 -5.81 -15.32
N PRO A 582 20.39 -5.90 -15.61
CA PRO A 582 21.44 -5.44 -14.71
C PRO A 582 21.26 -4.00 -14.21
N LEU A 583 20.81 -3.10 -15.08
CA LEU A 583 20.52 -1.72 -14.73
C LEU A 583 19.43 -1.58 -13.64
N TYR A 584 18.39 -2.41 -13.71
CA TYR A 584 17.31 -2.40 -12.72
C TYR A 584 17.77 -2.96 -11.37
N GLN A 585 18.68 -3.95 -11.39
CA GLN A 585 19.30 -4.46 -10.16
C GLN A 585 20.15 -3.38 -9.49
N GLU A 586 20.97 -2.64 -10.26
CA GLU A 586 21.78 -1.57 -9.73
C GLU A 586 20.93 -0.40 -9.21
N LEU A 587 19.86 -0.02 -9.91
CA LEU A 587 18.93 1.01 -9.43
C LEU A 587 18.25 0.57 -8.14
N ARG A 588 17.86 -0.69 -8.01
CA ARG A 588 17.30 -1.26 -6.79
C ARG A 588 18.23 -1.02 -5.60
N GLU A 589 19.51 -1.42 -5.71
CA GLU A 589 20.50 -1.27 -4.63
C GLU A 589 20.71 0.19 -4.22
N LEU A 590 20.70 1.12 -5.17
CA LEU A 590 20.95 2.54 -4.90
C LEU A 590 19.70 3.28 -4.43
N VAL A 591 18.50 2.80 -4.75
CA VAL A 591 17.24 3.54 -4.52
C VAL A 591 16.40 2.90 -3.42
N THR A 592 16.02 1.62 -3.56
CA THR A 592 15.00 0.99 -2.71
C THR A 592 15.55 0.07 -1.64
N ALA A 593 16.77 -0.44 -1.77
CA ALA A 593 17.38 -1.32 -0.77
C ALA A 593 17.52 -0.61 0.60
N LEU A 594 17.22 -1.31 1.69
CA LEU A 594 17.30 -0.79 3.05
C LEU A 594 18.40 -1.51 3.85
N HIS A 595 19.47 -0.80 4.17
CA HIS A 595 20.61 -1.31 4.96
C HIS A 595 20.54 -0.86 6.43
N LEU A 596 19.96 0.31 6.70
CA LEU A 596 19.87 0.89 8.04
C LEU A 596 18.61 0.40 8.78
N THR A 597 18.62 -0.85 9.22
CA THR A 597 17.47 -1.46 9.91
C THR A 597 17.47 -1.22 11.41
N ASP A 598 18.63 -1.14 12.07
CA ASP A 598 18.75 -0.92 13.51
C ASP A 598 19.05 0.56 13.84
N ALA A 599 18.01 1.32 14.21
CA ALA A 599 18.17 2.74 14.57
C ALA A 599 19.10 3.00 15.79
N TYR A 600 19.33 2.00 16.63
CA TYR A 600 20.14 2.08 17.84
C TYR A 600 21.47 1.30 17.73
N GLY A 601 21.68 0.62 16.63
CA GLY A 601 22.90 -0.16 16.37
C GLY A 601 24.09 0.70 15.96
N PRO A 602 25.31 0.17 16.08
CA PRO A 602 26.54 0.87 15.72
C PRO A 602 26.64 1.21 14.23
N THR A 603 25.89 0.49 13.38
CA THR A 603 25.84 0.70 11.94
C THR A 603 24.89 1.84 11.53
N PHE A 604 24.10 2.40 12.45
CA PHE A 604 23.19 3.51 12.13
C PHE A 604 23.94 4.84 12.03
N SER A 605 24.68 5.01 10.96
CA SER A 605 25.56 6.16 10.72
C SER A 605 25.40 6.71 9.29
N ILE A 606 25.84 7.95 9.09
CA ILE A 606 25.85 8.60 7.78
C ILE A 606 26.63 7.80 6.73
N MET A 607 27.74 7.18 7.15
CA MET A 607 28.63 6.44 6.24
C MET A 607 28.01 5.14 5.74
N GLU A 608 27.04 4.62 6.44
CA GLU A 608 26.33 3.39 6.07
C GLU A 608 25.05 3.64 5.26
N CYS A 609 24.72 4.91 4.95
CA CYS A 609 23.65 5.24 4.01
C CYS A 609 24.11 4.90 2.57
N LYS A 610 23.68 3.76 2.04
CA LYS A 610 24.06 3.24 0.72
C LYS A 610 22.97 3.43 -0.35
N SER A 611 21.76 3.76 0.07
CA SER A 611 20.60 3.97 -0.80
C SER A 611 19.82 5.25 -0.43
N LEU A 612 18.91 5.68 -1.29
CA LEU A 612 17.99 6.76 -0.95
C LEU A 612 17.03 6.33 0.17
N HIS A 613 16.66 5.05 0.25
CA HIS A 613 15.85 4.50 1.34
C HIS A 613 16.56 4.64 2.70
N ASP A 614 17.86 4.35 2.76
CA ASP A 614 18.65 4.56 3.97
C ASP A 614 18.65 6.02 4.42
N ILE A 615 18.73 6.96 3.47
CA ILE A 615 18.66 8.40 3.78
C ILE A 615 17.30 8.76 4.38
N VAL A 616 16.20 8.29 3.78
CA VAL A 616 14.85 8.50 4.30
C VAL A 616 14.75 8.00 5.74
N ARG A 617 15.19 6.77 5.98
CA ARG A 617 15.19 6.14 7.30
C ARG A 617 16.05 6.91 8.32
N PHE A 618 17.28 7.27 7.95
CA PHE A 618 18.21 8.00 8.82
C PHE A 618 17.65 9.36 9.23
N VAL A 619 17.15 10.12 8.24
CA VAL A 619 16.60 11.46 8.48
C VAL A 619 15.41 11.39 9.43
N HIS A 620 14.49 10.44 9.21
CA HIS A 620 13.32 10.27 10.08
C HIS A 620 13.71 10.05 11.53
N GLU A 621 14.60 9.10 11.82
CA GLU A 621 15.02 8.77 13.21
C GLU A 621 15.77 9.91 13.89
N LYS A 622 16.67 10.57 13.15
CA LYS A 622 17.44 11.69 13.72
C LYS A 622 16.59 12.95 13.91
N ALA A 623 15.57 13.16 13.12
CA ALA A 623 14.62 14.25 13.31
C ALA A 623 13.80 14.08 14.60
N VAL A 624 13.28 12.88 14.88
CA VAL A 624 12.57 12.57 16.11
C VAL A 624 13.48 12.80 17.33
N LEU A 625 14.72 12.30 17.31
CA LEU A 625 15.68 12.46 18.38
C LEU A 625 15.97 13.95 18.68
N SER A 626 16.10 14.77 17.62
CA SER A 626 16.40 16.21 17.76
C SER A 626 15.31 17.00 18.47
N MET A 627 14.04 16.54 18.44
CA MET A 627 12.96 17.18 19.17
C MET A 627 13.09 16.99 20.68
N PHE A 628 13.57 15.82 21.14
CA PHE A 628 13.90 15.63 22.55
C PHE A 628 15.08 16.51 22.98
N GLU A 629 16.15 16.57 22.18
CA GLU A 629 17.31 17.42 22.46
C GLU A 629 16.91 18.91 22.57
N ALA A 630 16.02 19.39 21.70
CA ALA A 630 15.52 20.77 21.73
C ALA A 630 14.76 21.11 23.02
N GLY A 631 14.01 20.17 23.58
CA GLY A 631 13.35 20.36 24.88
C GLY A 631 14.32 20.47 26.03
N ASP A 632 15.36 19.62 26.06
CA ASP A 632 16.41 19.66 27.09
C ASP A 632 17.21 20.98 27.02
N GLU A 633 17.58 21.46 25.81
CA GLU A 633 18.26 22.76 25.61
C GLU A 633 17.46 23.95 26.21
N ILE A 634 16.15 23.95 26.04
CA ILE A 634 15.29 25.02 26.59
C ILE A 634 15.27 25.02 28.09
N LEU A 635 15.19 23.87 28.70
CA LEU A 635 15.15 23.74 30.15
C LEU A 635 16.50 24.07 30.79
N GLU A 636 17.60 23.61 30.25
CA GLU A 636 18.96 23.90 30.74
C GLU A 636 19.28 25.38 30.62
N GLY A 637 18.83 26.02 29.53
CA GLY A 637 19.04 27.47 29.32
C GLY A 637 18.11 28.38 30.11
N ASP A 638 17.15 27.86 30.88
CA ASP A 638 16.01 28.65 31.46
C ASP A 638 15.35 29.54 30.37
N LEU A 639 15.30 29.01 29.16
CA LEU A 639 14.87 29.68 27.95
C LEU A 639 13.45 29.23 27.58
N GLY A 640 12.49 30.15 27.54
CA GLY A 640 11.14 29.90 27.04
C GLY A 640 10.03 30.11 28.06
N ALA A 641 8.78 30.09 27.56
CA ALA A 641 7.57 30.13 28.37
C ALA A 641 7.26 28.71 28.86
N VAL A 642 7.71 28.40 30.05
CA VAL A 642 7.49 27.11 30.70
C VAL A 642 6.34 27.25 31.69
N HIS A 643 5.29 26.44 31.55
CA HIS A 643 4.12 26.42 32.39
C HIS A 643 4.05 25.13 33.20
N ALA A 644 4.20 25.21 34.52
CA ALA A 644 4.00 24.06 35.39
C ALA A 644 2.50 23.69 35.42
N ILE A 645 2.19 22.40 35.28
CA ILE A 645 0.81 21.90 35.39
C ILE A 645 0.42 21.79 36.86
N ASP A 646 -0.78 22.28 37.18
CA ASP A 646 -1.39 22.10 38.49
C ASP A 646 -1.99 20.69 38.58
N SER A 647 -1.19 19.78 39.14
CA SER A 647 -1.48 18.34 39.07
C SER A 647 -2.19 17.86 40.34
N PRO A 648 -3.31 17.10 40.22
CA PRO A 648 -3.98 16.45 41.34
C PRO A 648 -3.21 15.22 41.86
N VAL A 649 -2.19 14.76 41.11
CA VAL A 649 -1.34 13.64 41.48
C VAL A 649 0.13 14.06 41.61
N PRO A 650 0.99 13.35 42.34
CA PRO A 650 2.38 13.74 42.55
C PRO A 650 3.27 13.51 41.31
N PHE A 651 2.78 13.98 40.18
CA PHE A 651 3.50 14.01 38.92
C PHE A 651 3.61 15.46 38.44
N PHE A 652 4.78 16.04 38.64
CA PHE A 652 5.07 17.42 38.28
C PHE A 652 5.69 17.46 36.88
N VAL A 653 5.00 18.10 35.95
CA VAL A 653 5.45 18.30 34.59
C VAL A 653 5.25 19.74 34.17
N SER A 654 6.20 20.29 33.44
CA SER A 654 6.12 21.60 32.81
C SER A 654 5.74 21.42 31.34
N VAL A 655 4.88 22.28 30.83
CA VAL A 655 4.47 22.31 29.43
C VAL A 655 5.10 23.50 28.72
N ILE A 656 5.59 23.22 27.52
CA ILE A 656 6.19 24.19 26.59
C ILE A 656 5.37 24.13 25.30
N ASP A 657 4.70 25.23 24.94
CA ASP A 657 3.89 25.30 23.72
C ASP A 657 4.77 25.57 22.50
N MET A 658 4.65 24.73 21.51
CA MET A 658 5.30 24.89 20.20
C MET A 658 4.39 25.55 19.15
N GLY A 659 3.23 25.99 19.58
CA GLY A 659 2.19 26.64 18.77
C GLY A 659 0.89 25.84 18.75
N GLY A 660 -0.14 26.43 19.33
CA GLY A 660 -1.51 25.90 19.36
C GLY A 660 -1.76 24.74 20.32
N GLY A 661 -0.87 24.47 21.26
CA GLY A 661 -1.03 23.46 22.31
C GLY A 661 -1.68 24.00 23.60
N LEU A 662 -1.72 25.33 23.82
CA LEU A 662 -2.28 25.97 24.97
C LEU A 662 -3.42 26.94 24.61
N ALA A 663 -4.45 26.98 25.41
CA ALA A 663 -5.56 27.95 25.34
C ALA A 663 -5.29 29.17 26.25
N LEU A 664 -4.13 29.82 26.08
CA LEU A 664 -3.76 30.98 26.89
C LEU A 664 -4.19 32.27 26.21
N SER A 665 -5.15 32.97 26.81
CA SER A 665 -5.48 34.34 26.53
C SER A 665 -5.21 35.16 27.80
N GLY A 666 -4.10 35.93 27.81
CA GLY A 666 -3.77 36.82 28.95
C GLY A 666 -2.33 36.69 29.46
N PRO A 667 -2.00 37.33 30.61
CA PRO A 667 -0.64 37.33 31.10
C PRO A 667 -0.11 35.94 31.43
N LYS A 668 1.15 35.69 31.10
CA LYS A 668 1.85 34.41 31.25
C LYS A 668 1.80 33.93 32.72
N LYS A 669 0.94 32.95 33.03
CA LYS A 669 0.89 32.32 34.35
C LYS A 669 1.97 31.23 34.44
N ARG A 670 2.72 31.22 35.54
CA ARG A 670 3.75 30.19 35.81
C ARG A 670 3.12 28.80 36.06
N ARG A 671 1.92 28.75 36.60
CA ARG A 671 1.13 27.51 36.79
C ARG A 671 -0.19 27.61 36.05
N ILE A 672 -0.56 26.56 35.41
CA ILE A 672 -1.82 26.45 34.64
C ILE A 672 -2.53 25.13 34.98
N PRO A 673 -3.86 25.12 35.02
CA PRO A 673 -4.61 23.89 35.16
C PRO A 673 -4.48 23.05 33.87
N PRO A 674 -4.58 21.69 33.95
CA PRO A 674 -4.43 20.79 32.81
C PRO A 674 -5.38 21.09 31.64
N GLU A 675 -6.56 21.60 31.91
CA GLU A 675 -7.60 21.94 30.92
C GLU A 675 -7.17 23.07 29.97
N MET A 676 -6.17 23.89 30.39
CA MET A 676 -5.60 24.93 29.53
C MET A 676 -4.65 24.35 28.45
N VAL A 677 -4.26 23.11 28.60
CA VAL A 677 -3.49 22.40 27.55
C VAL A 677 -4.46 21.77 26.57
N ILE A 678 -4.63 22.35 25.40
CA ILE A 678 -5.57 21.89 24.38
C ILE A 678 -4.97 20.83 23.42
N SER A 679 -3.73 20.45 23.65
CA SER A 679 -3.08 19.34 22.92
C SER A 679 -3.84 18.03 23.14
N ARG A 680 -4.33 17.44 22.06
CA ARG A 680 -5.10 16.19 22.10
C ARG A 680 -4.28 15.03 22.72
N PRO A 681 -3.05 14.74 22.23
CA PRO A 681 -2.27 13.68 22.81
C PRO A 681 -1.91 13.92 24.28
N PHE A 682 -1.63 15.16 24.68
CA PHE A 682 -1.42 15.48 26.09
C PHE A 682 -2.67 15.18 26.92
N GLN A 683 -3.84 15.61 26.48
CA GLN A 683 -5.10 15.37 27.18
C GLN A 683 -5.41 13.88 27.31
N ALA A 684 -5.10 13.09 26.29
CA ALA A 684 -5.27 11.64 26.35
C ALA A 684 -4.33 11.00 27.38
N LEU A 685 -3.04 11.35 27.35
CA LEU A 685 -2.05 10.92 28.36
C LEU A 685 -2.47 11.35 29.77
N TRP A 686 -2.92 12.59 29.93
CA TRP A 686 -3.31 13.15 31.21
C TRP A 686 -4.52 12.44 31.82
N ARG A 687 -5.53 12.12 31.02
CA ARG A 687 -6.65 11.28 31.42
C ARG A 687 -6.20 9.93 31.95
N GLY A 688 -5.20 9.32 31.28
CA GLY A 688 -4.59 8.08 31.73
C GLY A 688 -3.86 8.23 33.07
N ILE A 689 -3.02 9.27 33.22
CA ILE A 689 -2.27 9.57 34.44
C ILE A 689 -3.19 9.81 35.65
N THR A 690 -4.34 10.45 35.41
CA THR A 690 -5.30 10.80 36.46
C THR A 690 -6.45 9.79 36.60
N THR A 691 -6.32 8.59 36.03
CA THR A 691 -7.34 7.54 36.13
C THR A 691 -7.60 7.20 37.59
N PRO A 692 -8.88 7.20 38.04
CA PRO A 692 -9.25 6.78 39.40
C PRO A 692 -8.76 5.35 39.70
N GLY A 693 -8.27 5.13 40.91
CA GLY A 693 -7.74 3.82 41.34
C GLY A 693 -6.26 3.62 41.14
N LEU A 694 -5.58 4.50 40.37
CA LEU A 694 -4.10 4.48 40.30
C LEU A 694 -3.50 4.95 41.64
N HIS A 695 -2.66 4.13 42.26
CA HIS A 695 -1.99 4.44 43.51
C HIS A 695 -0.69 5.20 43.24
N TRP A 696 -0.67 6.49 43.56
CA TRP A 696 0.52 7.35 43.48
C TRP A 696 1.36 7.35 44.76
N GLY A 697 0.95 6.56 45.76
CA GLY A 697 1.68 6.34 46.99
C GLY A 697 2.77 5.27 46.93
N PRO A 698 3.48 4.96 47.99
CA PRO A 698 4.42 3.86 48.06
C PRO A 698 3.72 2.50 47.76
N PRO A 699 4.44 1.53 47.19
CA PRO A 699 3.85 0.23 46.83
C PRO A 699 3.40 -0.53 48.07
N PRO A 700 2.40 -1.41 47.94
CA PRO A 700 2.04 -2.36 49.01
C PRO A 700 3.25 -3.22 49.40
N GLY A 701 3.63 -3.24 50.66
CA GLY A 701 4.76 -4.04 51.17
C GLY A 701 6.00 -3.24 51.59
N GLY A 702 6.00 -1.93 51.46
CA GLY A 702 7.06 -1.03 51.93
C GLY A 702 8.38 -1.12 51.15
N THR A 703 9.01 0.05 50.93
CA THR A 703 10.35 0.11 50.30
C THR A 703 11.43 0.09 51.39
N PRO A 704 12.37 -0.83 51.42
CA PRO A 704 13.51 -0.75 52.33
C PRO A 704 14.33 0.50 52.01
N MET A 705 14.48 1.41 53.00
CA MET A 705 15.18 2.70 52.87
C MET A 705 16.63 2.53 52.40
N GLY A 706 17.27 1.37 52.64
CA GLY A 706 18.61 1.02 52.20
C GLY A 706 18.79 0.80 50.69
N SER A 707 17.73 0.37 49.99
CA SER A 707 17.78 0.16 48.53
C SER A 707 17.71 1.46 47.76
N VAL A 708 17.00 2.46 48.32
CA VAL A 708 16.91 3.82 47.78
C VAL A 708 18.26 4.55 47.86
N MET A 709 19.00 4.36 48.95
CA MET A 709 20.31 5.01 49.15
C MET A 709 21.41 4.42 48.26
N SER A 710 21.38 3.11 47.96
CA SER A 710 22.35 2.48 47.07
C SER A 710 22.21 2.88 45.61
N SER A 711 21.00 3.20 45.15
CA SER A 711 20.76 3.67 43.77
C SER A 711 21.18 5.14 43.55
N PHE A 712 21.22 5.97 44.61
CA PHE A 712 21.81 7.30 44.50
C PHE A 712 23.31 7.29 44.19
N LEU A 713 24.03 6.25 44.62
CA LEU A 713 25.51 6.12 44.44
C LEU A 713 25.88 5.46 43.11
N THR A 714 24.98 4.75 42.44
CA THR A 714 25.24 4.01 41.20
C THR A 714 24.82 4.73 39.94
N ASP A 715 24.07 5.83 40.01
CA ASP A 715 23.38 6.47 38.87
C ASP A 715 24.21 7.57 38.17
N GLN A 716 25.55 7.49 38.18
CA GLN A 716 26.42 8.44 37.45
C GLN A 716 26.38 8.30 35.92
N LYS A 717 25.65 7.31 35.38
CA LYS A 717 25.51 7.05 33.93
C LYS A 717 24.07 7.15 33.45
N SER A 718 23.16 7.89 34.14
CA SER A 718 21.79 8.01 33.66
C SER A 718 21.73 8.99 32.48
N GLU A 719 20.91 8.67 31.50
CA GLU A 719 20.64 9.50 30.30
C GLU A 719 20.06 10.87 30.67
N ARG A 720 19.56 11.04 31.91
CA ARG A 720 19.06 12.30 32.45
C ARG A 720 19.44 12.46 33.92
N PRO A 721 20.18 13.52 34.29
CA PRO A 721 20.59 13.78 35.67
C PRO A 721 19.41 13.95 36.65
N ILE A 722 19.62 13.57 37.90
CA ILE A 722 18.66 13.81 38.99
C ILE A 722 18.52 15.32 39.21
N GLY A 723 17.27 15.82 39.27
CA GLY A 723 16.98 17.22 39.50
C GLY A 723 16.57 18.03 38.27
N MET A 724 16.70 17.48 37.06
CA MET A 724 16.13 18.11 35.88
C MET A 724 14.59 18.08 35.91
N PRO A 725 13.90 19.20 35.61
CA PRO A 725 12.44 19.25 35.61
C PRO A 725 11.86 18.40 34.45
N ASN A 726 10.75 17.73 34.72
CA ASN A 726 9.98 17.04 33.69
C ASN A 726 9.33 18.05 32.76
N TYR A 727 9.25 17.73 31.47
CA TYR A 727 8.59 18.59 30.50
C TYR A 727 7.81 17.85 29.45
N CYS A 728 6.91 18.57 28.82
CA CYS A 728 6.18 18.15 27.67
C CYS A 728 6.16 19.27 26.63
N LEU A 729 6.74 19.03 25.46
CA LEU A 729 6.56 19.88 24.29
C LEU A 729 5.19 19.58 23.70
N VAL A 730 4.35 20.58 23.49
CA VAL A 730 2.99 20.37 22.99
C VAL A 730 2.67 21.26 21.81
N SER A 731 1.93 20.69 20.85
CA SER A 731 1.11 21.42 19.90
C SER A 731 -0.29 20.81 19.90
N ARG A 732 -1.17 21.26 19.02
CA ARG A 732 -2.54 20.74 18.96
C ARG A 732 -2.61 19.23 18.81
N ASP A 733 -1.80 18.65 17.93
CA ASP A 733 -1.85 17.24 17.55
C ASP A 733 -0.55 16.47 17.90
N TYR A 734 0.41 17.11 18.56
CA TYR A 734 1.70 16.52 18.92
C TYR A 734 2.01 16.71 20.40
N CYS A 735 2.64 15.70 20.99
CA CYS A 735 3.17 15.75 22.35
C CYS A 735 4.48 14.96 22.43
N ASN A 736 5.52 15.63 22.94
CA ASN A 736 6.80 15.00 23.22
C ASN A 736 7.10 15.21 24.71
N MET A 737 7.05 14.11 25.47
CA MET A 737 7.23 14.13 26.92
C MET A 737 8.58 13.50 27.29
N ASN A 738 9.35 14.24 28.07
CA ASN A 738 10.59 13.76 28.67
C ASN A 738 10.47 13.92 30.19
N ALA A 739 10.38 12.80 30.89
CA ALA A 739 10.12 12.81 32.32
C ALA A 739 11.01 11.82 33.07
N ARG A 740 11.35 12.22 34.31
CA ARG A 740 11.91 11.34 35.32
C ARG A 740 10.90 11.24 36.46
N MET A 741 10.44 10.01 36.72
CA MET A 741 9.55 9.72 37.82
C MET A 741 10.35 8.91 38.85
N ASP A 742 10.70 9.53 39.98
CA ASP A 742 11.59 8.94 40.99
C ASP A 742 12.94 8.48 40.34
N PHE A 743 13.11 7.18 40.17
CA PHE A 743 14.34 6.56 39.61
C PHE A 743 14.18 6.11 38.16
N HIS A 744 13.05 6.41 37.52
CA HIS A 744 12.73 5.96 36.17
C HIS A 744 12.83 7.10 35.17
N PHE A 745 13.39 6.80 34.02
CA PHE A 745 13.44 7.69 32.87
C PHE A 745 12.36 7.29 31.85
N ILE A 746 11.61 8.27 31.35
CA ILE A 746 10.48 8.09 30.47
C ILE A 746 10.58 9.08 29.33
N MET A 747 10.48 8.57 28.11
CA MET A 747 10.29 9.39 26.90
C MET A 747 9.02 8.93 26.18
N ILE A 748 8.21 9.88 25.76
CA ILE A 748 7.03 9.64 24.92
C ILE A 748 7.07 10.64 23.78
N ASP A 749 7.01 10.14 22.55
CA ASP A 749 6.86 10.96 21.35
C ASP A 749 5.60 10.50 20.62
N THR A 750 4.67 11.41 20.32
CA THR A 750 3.38 11.05 19.74
C THR A 750 2.80 12.14 18.86
N LEU A 751 2.29 11.71 17.71
CA LEU A 751 1.50 12.51 16.79
C LEU A 751 0.09 11.91 16.69
N CYS A 752 -0.93 12.75 16.82
CA CYS A 752 -2.35 12.38 16.81
C CYS A 752 -3.13 13.31 15.87
N SER A 753 -2.84 13.19 14.56
CA SER A 753 -3.38 14.05 13.49
C SER A 753 -4.59 13.40 12.79
N PRO A 754 -5.33 14.13 11.93
CA PRO A 754 -6.34 13.53 11.07
C PRO A 754 -5.80 12.47 10.11
N GLU A 755 -4.53 12.58 9.76
CA GLU A 755 -3.85 11.69 8.83
C GLU A 755 -3.29 10.47 9.59
N ALA A 756 -4.01 9.36 9.53
CA ALA A 756 -3.67 8.12 10.27
C ALA A 756 -2.23 7.66 10.00
N ARG A 757 -1.76 7.75 8.77
CA ARG A 757 -0.44 7.29 8.33
C ARG A 757 0.71 7.97 9.07
N SER A 758 0.56 9.23 9.45
CA SER A 758 1.56 10.01 10.19
C SER A 758 1.50 9.78 11.69
N ASN A 759 0.40 9.20 12.18
CA ASN A 759 0.16 9.03 13.60
C ASN A 759 1.05 7.95 14.20
N HIS A 760 1.58 8.25 15.39
CA HIS A 760 2.43 7.31 16.11
C HIS A 760 2.43 7.58 17.61
N ILE A 761 2.81 6.53 18.37
CA ILE A 761 3.22 6.58 19.76
C ILE A 761 4.56 5.88 19.85
N ARG A 762 5.58 6.56 20.40
CA ARG A 762 6.86 5.95 20.78
C ARG A 762 7.03 6.14 22.28
N PHE A 763 7.28 5.06 22.96
CA PHE A 763 7.45 5.02 24.42
C PHE A 763 8.79 4.37 24.76
N ARG A 764 9.54 5.00 25.66
CA ARG A 764 10.78 4.49 26.21
C ARG A 764 10.76 4.62 27.71
N PHE A 765 11.12 3.54 28.41
CA PHE A 765 11.12 3.49 29.88
C PHE A 765 12.37 2.74 30.36
N LYS A 766 13.12 3.31 31.30
CA LYS A 766 14.35 2.70 31.84
C LYS A 766 14.58 3.11 33.28
N GLY A 767 15.36 2.32 34.04
CA GLY A 767 15.81 2.60 35.38
C GLY A 767 14.93 2.02 36.49
N GLY A 768 15.12 2.46 37.71
CA GLY A 768 14.40 1.98 38.91
C GLY A 768 15.25 2.04 40.17
N GLY A 769 14.59 1.94 41.34
CA GLY A 769 15.21 2.05 42.64
C GLY A 769 15.69 0.74 43.28
N THR A 770 15.61 -0.39 42.56
CA THR A 770 15.88 -1.74 43.10
C THR A 770 16.99 -2.47 42.32
N SER A 771 17.19 -3.75 42.61
CA SER A 771 18.16 -4.59 41.89
C SER A 771 17.81 -4.71 40.40
N LEU A 772 18.83 -4.94 39.55
CA LEU A 772 18.65 -5.09 38.09
C LEU A 772 17.64 -6.20 37.78
N GLU A 773 17.61 -7.31 38.52
CA GLU A 773 16.65 -8.37 38.27
C GLU A 773 15.18 -7.94 38.50
N ARG A 774 14.89 -7.21 39.57
CA ARG A 774 13.56 -6.69 39.84
C ARG A 774 13.14 -5.66 38.78
N ARG A 775 14.07 -4.78 38.38
CA ARG A 775 13.85 -3.82 37.28
C ARG A 775 13.57 -4.53 35.97
N ARG A 776 14.31 -5.62 35.67
CA ARG A 776 14.07 -6.46 34.47
C ARG A 776 12.67 -7.10 34.50
N ARG A 777 12.24 -7.67 35.64
CA ARG A 777 10.89 -8.24 35.76
C ARG A 777 9.81 -7.19 35.53
N ARG A 778 9.97 -6.00 36.08
CA ARG A 778 9.06 -4.91 35.78
C ARG A 778 9.06 -4.52 34.32
N ALA A 779 10.22 -4.44 33.69
CA ALA A 779 10.33 -4.16 32.27
C ALA A 779 9.58 -5.20 31.41
N LEU A 780 9.73 -6.49 31.75
CA LEU A 780 8.97 -7.56 31.11
C LEU A 780 7.45 -7.42 31.35
N CYS A 781 7.03 -7.07 32.56
CA CYS A 781 5.62 -6.82 32.87
C CYS A 781 5.05 -5.63 32.06
N ILE A 782 5.79 -4.52 31.94
CA ILE A 782 5.42 -3.39 31.11
C ILE A 782 5.32 -3.83 29.63
N GLY A 783 6.26 -4.67 29.18
CA GLY A 783 6.24 -5.24 27.85
C GLY A 783 4.97 -6.04 27.57
N GLU A 784 4.61 -6.99 28.45
CA GLU A 784 3.37 -7.79 28.33
C GLU A 784 2.11 -6.91 28.27
N ILE A 785 2.07 -5.84 29.07
CA ILE A 785 0.95 -4.89 29.02
C ILE A 785 0.89 -4.21 27.65
N PHE A 786 2.01 -3.68 27.15
CA PHE A 786 2.04 -3.02 25.84
C PHE A 786 1.69 -3.97 24.70
N GLU A 787 2.21 -5.21 24.72
CA GLU A 787 1.88 -6.25 23.74
C GLU A 787 0.38 -6.53 23.70
N HIS A 788 -0.26 -6.66 24.88
CA HIS A 788 -1.72 -6.83 24.96
C HIS A 788 -2.50 -5.69 24.27
N TYR A 789 -2.00 -4.45 24.36
CA TYR A 789 -2.64 -3.29 23.72
C TYR A 789 -2.17 -3.04 22.29
N GLY A 790 -1.42 -3.96 21.68
CA GLY A 790 -1.06 -3.90 20.28
C GLY A 790 0.15 -3.03 19.96
N PHE A 791 1.05 -2.80 20.91
CA PHE A 791 2.31 -2.12 20.65
C PHE A 791 3.39 -3.12 20.24
N LEU A 792 4.27 -2.69 19.34
CA LEU A 792 5.53 -3.35 19.12
C LEU A 792 6.45 -3.07 20.31
N VAL A 793 7.00 -4.13 20.93
CA VAL A 793 7.76 -4.02 22.17
C VAL A 793 9.15 -4.61 22.01
N ASP A 794 10.17 -3.89 22.51
CA ASP A 794 11.54 -4.36 22.67
C ASP A 794 11.98 -4.14 24.13
N VAL A 795 12.30 -5.23 24.83
CA VAL A 795 12.76 -5.20 26.22
C VAL A 795 14.20 -5.67 26.29
N LYS A 796 15.10 -4.79 26.73
CA LYS A 796 16.52 -5.09 26.97
C LYS A 796 16.87 -4.78 28.43
N GLU A 797 17.12 -5.80 29.21
CA GLU A 797 17.36 -5.66 30.65
C GLU A 797 16.21 -4.89 31.35
N ASP A 798 16.46 -3.65 31.80
CA ASP A 798 15.47 -2.79 32.44
C ASP A 798 14.93 -1.68 31.50
N LEU A 799 15.29 -1.75 30.22
CA LEU A 799 14.80 -0.85 29.17
C LEU A 799 13.61 -1.47 28.44
N VAL A 800 12.55 -0.71 28.32
CA VAL A 800 11.39 -1.01 27.47
C VAL A 800 11.30 0.05 26.37
N ASN A 801 11.26 -0.38 25.12
CA ASN A 801 10.82 0.44 24.00
C ASN A 801 9.50 -0.13 23.48
N ALA A 802 8.48 0.71 23.38
CA ALA A 802 7.21 0.32 22.78
C ALA A 802 6.79 1.34 21.73
N SER A 803 6.25 0.89 20.61
CA SER A 803 5.82 1.76 19.52
C SER A 803 4.52 1.29 18.89
N LEU A 804 3.74 2.25 18.40
CA LEU A 804 2.54 2.05 17.60
C LEU A 804 2.54 3.08 16.47
N GLN A 805 2.24 2.70 15.24
CA GLN A 805 2.27 3.58 14.07
C GLN A 805 1.07 3.33 13.15
N GLY A 806 0.70 4.35 12.36
CA GLY A 806 -0.28 4.19 11.28
C GLY A 806 -1.74 4.05 11.73
N ALA A 807 -2.06 4.27 13.00
CA ALA A 807 -3.40 4.13 13.54
C ALA A 807 -4.26 5.40 13.38
N ALA A 808 -5.57 5.22 13.31
CA ALA A 808 -6.52 6.33 13.31
C ALA A 808 -6.37 7.20 14.57
N ARG A 809 -6.74 8.47 14.48
CA ARG A 809 -6.62 9.44 15.58
C ARG A 809 -7.24 8.93 16.88
N GLU A 810 -8.45 8.42 16.80
CA GLU A 810 -9.21 7.92 17.94
C GLU A 810 -8.51 6.75 18.63
N ALA A 811 -7.96 5.84 17.85
CA ALA A 811 -7.17 4.71 18.35
C ALA A 811 -5.89 5.18 19.06
N ILE A 812 -5.18 6.18 18.50
CA ILE A 812 -4.02 6.79 19.17
C ILE A 812 -4.43 7.43 20.51
N GLU A 813 -5.54 8.18 20.57
CA GLU A 813 -6.04 8.78 21.81
C GLU A 813 -6.35 7.70 22.86
N GLU A 814 -7.01 6.61 22.50
CA GLU A 814 -7.30 5.48 23.40
C GLU A 814 -6.02 4.83 23.94
N LYS A 815 -5.06 4.57 23.05
CA LYS A 815 -3.78 3.96 23.44
C LYS A 815 -2.95 4.89 24.30
N LEU A 816 -3.01 6.20 24.10
CA LEU A 816 -2.35 7.19 24.97
C LEU A 816 -2.95 7.21 26.40
N VAL A 817 -4.24 6.97 26.56
CA VAL A 817 -4.84 6.77 27.89
C VAL A 817 -4.22 5.56 28.59
N VAL A 818 -4.02 4.46 27.86
CA VAL A 818 -3.33 3.27 28.39
C VAL A 818 -1.90 3.60 28.81
N VAL A 819 -1.15 4.30 27.96
CA VAL A 819 0.22 4.75 28.26
C VAL A 819 0.23 5.58 29.55
N GLY A 820 -0.69 6.54 29.70
CA GLY A 820 -0.82 7.34 30.91
C GLY A 820 -1.10 6.50 32.17
N ARG A 821 -1.93 5.46 32.09
CA ARG A 821 -2.18 4.51 33.20
C ARG A 821 -0.94 3.72 33.55
N ILE A 822 -0.19 3.24 32.56
CA ILE A 822 1.08 2.52 32.76
C ILE A 822 2.05 3.37 33.58
N LEU A 823 2.16 4.67 33.29
CA LEU A 823 3.06 5.55 34.04
C LEU A 823 2.76 5.56 35.53
N GLY A 824 1.49 5.75 35.90
CA GLY A 824 1.07 5.74 37.31
C GLY A 824 1.19 4.36 37.97
N PHE A 825 0.79 3.31 37.27
CA PHE A 825 0.77 1.94 37.76
C PHE A 825 2.17 1.36 38.01
N THR A 826 3.12 1.63 37.09
CA THR A 826 4.45 0.96 37.12
C THR A 826 5.51 1.71 37.90
N ARG A 827 5.19 2.89 38.46
CA ARG A 827 6.14 3.80 39.09
C ARG A 827 7.06 3.15 40.13
N LEU A 828 6.51 2.39 41.06
CA LEU A 828 7.27 1.74 42.12
C LEU A 828 7.11 0.20 42.08
N LEU A 829 6.67 -0.32 40.95
CA LEU A 829 6.33 -1.72 40.80
C LEU A 829 7.56 -2.65 40.94
N ASP A 830 8.78 -2.15 40.62
CA ASP A 830 10.01 -2.91 40.77
C ASP A 830 10.25 -3.38 42.22
N ALA A 831 9.76 -2.63 43.22
CA ALA A 831 9.84 -3.06 44.62
C ALA A 831 9.01 -4.32 44.90
N ALA A 832 7.90 -4.48 44.22
CA ALA A 832 6.99 -5.63 44.33
C ALA A 832 7.40 -6.86 43.48
N MET A 833 8.23 -6.68 42.46
CA MET A 833 8.61 -7.73 41.49
C MET A 833 9.68 -8.71 42.00
N GLY A 834 9.38 -9.44 43.07
CA GLY A 834 10.30 -10.37 43.71
C GLY A 834 10.55 -11.65 42.92
N GLU A 835 9.58 -12.13 42.17
CA GLU A 835 9.58 -13.44 41.51
C GLU A 835 9.04 -13.35 40.09
N ASP A 836 9.48 -14.24 39.19
CA ASP A 836 9.10 -14.22 37.77
C ASP A 836 7.61 -14.50 37.55
N ARG A 837 6.95 -15.29 38.38
CA ARG A 837 5.49 -15.55 38.31
C ARG A 837 4.65 -14.28 38.41
N LEU A 838 5.18 -13.23 39.06
CA LEU A 838 4.49 -11.96 39.24
C LEU A 838 4.38 -11.15 37.92
N ILE A 839 5.22 -11.41 36.93
CA ILE A 839 5.21 -10.70 35.65
C ILE A 839 3.82 -10.76 35.03
N GLY A 840 3.33 -11.95 34.68
CA GLY A 840 2.03 -12.14 34.07
C GLY A 840 0.84 -11.89 35.00
N GLN A 841 1.01 -12.08 36.34
CA GLN A 841 -0.08 -11.78 37.28
C GLN A 841 -0.34 -10.27 37.38
N VAL A 842 0.71 -9.48 37.50
CA VAL A 842 0.63 -8.02 37.60
C VAL A 842 0.18 -7.42 36.26
N ALA A 843 0.66 -7.96 35.12
CA ALA A 843 0.17 -7.53 33.81
C ALA A 843 -1.34 -7.76 33.66
N ARG A 844 -1.84 -8.93 34.07
CA ARG A 844 -3.29 -9.22 34.06
C ARG A 844 -4.08 -8.32 35.00
N ALA A 845 -3.57 -8.03 36.20
CA ALA A 845 -4.22 -7.09 37.13
C ALA A 845 -4.39 -5.70 36.49
N PHE A 846 -3.37 -5.21 35.81
CA PHE A 846 -3.48 -3.96 35.05
C PHE A 846 -4.55 -4.03 33.96
N ILE A 847 -4.56 -5.10 33.16
CA ILE A 847 -5.49 -5.29 32.05
C ILE A 847 -6.95 -5.36 32.56
N THR A 848 -7.18 -6.00 33.69
CA THR A 848 -8.52 -6.12 34.30
C THR A 848 -8.92 -4.90 35.16
N GLY A 849 -8.03 -3.89 35.29
CA GLY A 849 -8.31 -2.66 36.02
C GLY A 849 -8.06 -2.72 37.54
N ASP A 850 -7.44 -3.79 38.07
CA ASP A 850 -6.99 -3.87 39.47
C ASP A 850 -5.66 -3.13 39.65
N TYR A 851 -5.70 -1.80 39.58
CA TYR A 851 -4.52 -0.96 39.74
C TYR A 851 -3.96 -0.92 41.18
N GLY A 852 -4.72 -1.38 42.15
CA GLY A 852 -4.32 -1.53 43.56
C GLY A 852 -3.59 -2.85 43.84
N LEU A 853 -3.52 -3.77 42.87
CA LEU A 853 -2.96 -5.10 43.02
C LEU A 853 -3.60 -5.90 44.16
N SER A 854 -4.87 -5.63 44.47
CA SER A 854 -5.61 -6.25 45.57
C SER A 854 -5.79 -7.74 45.35
N SER A 855 -5.90 -8.19 44.11
CA SER A 855 -5.97 -9.60 43.73
C SER A 855 -4.66 -10.38 43.94
N ILE A 856 -3.52 -9.72 44.12
CA ILE A 856 -2.18 -10.33 44.21
C ILE A 856 -1.60 -10.21 45.65
N PHE A 857 -1.78 -9.04 46.27
CA PHE A 857 -1.12 -8.68 47.52
C PHE A 857 -2.11 -8.46 48.70
N SER A 858 -3.38 -8.89 48.61
CA SER A 858 -4.30 -8.88 49.74
C SER A 858 -3.74 -9.82 50.83
N PRO A 859 -3.73 -9.42 52.08
CA PRO A 859 -3.47 -10.36 53.19
C PRO A 859 -4.52 -11.47 53.12
N PRO A 860 -4.14 -12.76 53.45
CA PRO A 860 -5.04 -13.90 53.42
C PRO A 860 -6.21 -13.75 54.44
#